data_675baf383550735a406a08ac8a0680ae
#
_entry.id   675baf383550735a406a08ac8a0680ae
#
_cell.length_a   1.000
_cell.length_b   1.000
_cell.length_c   1.000
_cell.angle_alpha   90.00
_cell.angle_beta   90.00
_cell.angle_gamma   90.00
#
_symmetry.space_group_name_H-M   'P 1'
#
loop_
_entity.id
_entity.type
_entity.pdbx_description
1 polymer ?
#
loop_
_entity_poly.entity_id
_entity_poly.type
_entity_poly.pdbx_seq_one_letter_code
_entity_poly.pdbx_strand_id
1 'polypeptide(L)'
;MRSVLPFSSCLGLLAAITATPPALAAQSVELGQVLITDEEQSELTAASERLREIPGASNLVDMQRVRQGRVASNQDVLAYQPGVFAQSAGNDGIKLSIRGSGINRAPGAHGSGVYTMFDGLPLTGPGGTPYELFEPLWLSRAEVLRGANGFDQGALALGGAINYVTHTGYDAAPLQVRYEVGSRGYQHRHISSGQVLGNLDYYVALTDSEYDGYQVHSSGSAKGIAANVGYRFNPNLDTRFYLRYRETENDLAGRLTKDQIKHDPRAANAAYLARDDSRPQPGSTWVANKTTFYLEDDARVEAGLVYHDFPMDLREGPMRLKVAYTDVSGTLNYFRRDTLLGRESKTTLGWRTTKHLPNSGASQFARTSGDNFGARSRDFSYQGSDTVLHAGNDLELIPDLWLTTGLAMIYTRRESDVSYPLNGGKVSQHDWDYAPRLGLRYDISPQLQVYGNLSRSVEPPHPWSLIWSSPVATQPIDLQNQTATTLELGARGDSALGRWDLAWYYSQVRHELLAVEIVPGLPAKEFNASATVHQGVEAGLDTTLWERAGTGKLSLRQAYTFSDFHYRDDEQFGDNRLPGIPMHYYQGELRYDWPSGFYAGVNTQMASKVQVDYANSYHADAYALLGARLGWDSPKQDWQTWLDLRNLTNKRYAATVTPGYNDAGQDIARSTPGEGFGVYAGVSYSFR
;
A
#
# COMPACT_ATOMS: atom_id res chain seq x y z
N MET A 1 26.98 2.24 23.36
CA MET A 1 26.80 0.85 23.72
C MET A 1 25.32 0.65 24.10
N ARG A 2 24.46 0.32 23.17
CA ARG A 2 23.08 -0.07 23.42
C ARG A 2 23.06 -1.61 23.44
N SER A 3 22.63 -2.19 24.56
CA SER A 3 22.52 -3.62 24.71
C SER A 3 21.35 -4.13 23.86
N VAL A 4 21.69 -4.86 22.82
CA VAL A 4 20.72 -5.64 22.05
C VAL A 4 20.23 -6.77 22.96
N LEU A 5 18.96 -6.78 23.34
CA LEU A 5 18.33 -7.92 24.00
C LEU A 5 18.28 -9.06 22.97
N PRO A 6 18.86 -10.22 23.23
CA PRO A 6 18.83 -11.31 22.28
C PRO A 6 17.41 -11.88 22.17
N PHE A 7 17.04 -12.28 20.97
CA PHE A 7 15.75 -12.87 20.56
C PHE A 7 15.27 -14.06 21.48
N SER A 8 16.19 -14.69 22.19
CA SER A 8 15.91 -15.73 23.19
C SER A 8 15.03 -15.27 24.36
N SER A 9 14.99 -13.98 24.66
CA SER A 9 14.16 -13.44 25.75
C SER A 9 12.68 -13.30 25.38
N CYS A 10 12.37 -13.12 24.09
CA CYS A 10 10.98 -13.02 23.62
C CYS A 10 10.29 -14.40 23.53
N LEU A 11 11.04 -15.47 23.25
CA LEU A 11 10.48 -16.84 23.27
C LEU A 11 10.02 -17.25 24.67
N GLY A 12 10.69 -16.77 25.72
CA GLY A 12 10.30 -17.04 27.11
C GLY A 12 8.95 -16.42 27.50
N LEU A 13 8.58 -15.30 26.91
CA LEU A 13 7.29 -14.63 27.18
C LEU A 13 6.11 -15.36 26.50
N LEU A 14 6.30 -15.88 25.28
CA LEU A 14 5.28 -16.70 24.60
C LEU A 14 5.07 -18.05 25.30
N ALA A 15 6.11 -18.68 25.83
CA ALA A 15 6.00 -19.94 26.58
C ALA A 15 5.25 -19.78 27.90
N ALA A 16 5.26 -18.59 28.51
CA ALA A 16 4.53 -18.32 29.75
C ALA A 16 3.01 -18.15 29.54
N ILE A 17 2.56 -17.79 28.34
CA ILE A 17 1.15 -17.62 28.00
C ILE A 17 0.50 -18.99 27.68
N THR A 18 1.28 -20.02 27.35
CA THR A 18 0.78 -21.36 27.05
C THR A 18 0.70 -22.30 28.27
N ALA A 19 1.07 -21.82 29.47
CA ALA A 19 0.92 -22.62 30.72
C ALA A 19 -0.57 -22.65 31.13
N THR A 20 -1.26 -23.71 30.74
CA THR A 20 -2.65 -23.99 31.11
C THR A 20 -2.79 -24.16 32.63
N PRO A 21 -3.79 -23.52 33.28
CA PRO A 21 -4.16 -23.92 34.66
C PRO A 21 -4.73 -25.33 34.66
N PRO A 22 -4.63 -26.08 35.78
CA PRO A 22 -5.07 -27.47 35.87
C PRO A 22 -6.58 -27.58 35.60
N ALA A 23 -6.91 -28.56 34.78
CA ALA A 23 -8.23 -28.82 34.27
C ALA A 23 -9.25 -29.06 35.39
N LEU A 24 -10.28 -28.26 35.43
CA LEU A 24 -11.61 -28.68 35.87
C LEU A 24 -12.27 -29.36 34.66
N ALA A 25 -12.56 -30.65 34.80
CA ALA A 25 -13.17 -31.47 33.78
C ALA A 25 -14.55 -30.90 33.40
N ALA A 26 -14.60 -30.20 32.24
CA ALA A 26 -15.84 -29.92 31.55
C ALA A 26 -15.88 -30.83 30.32
N GLN A 27 -17.00 -31.46 30.09
CA GLN A 27 -17.26 -32.35 28.97
C GLN A 27 -16.92 -31.64 27.66
N SER A 28 -16.01 -32.23 26.88
CA SER A 28 -15.70 -31.80 25.53
C SER A 28 -16.92 -31.96 24.63
N VAL A 29 -17.57 -30.85 24.30
CA VAL A 29 -18.41 -30.78 23.11
C VAL A 29 -17.45 -30.60 21.94
N GLU A 30 -17.38 -31.57 21.05
CA GLU A 30 -16.72 -31.46 19.76
C GLU A 30 -17.42 -30.41 18.91
N LEU A 31 -17.05 -29.16 19.08
CA LEU A 31 -17.43 -28.03 18.23
C LEU A 31 -16.14 -27.30 17.88
N GLY A 32 -15.42 -27.70 16.88
CA GLY A 32 -14.18 -26.99 16.68
C GLY A 32 -13.41 -27.09 15.38
N GLN A 33 -13.77 -27.92 14.43
CA GLN A 33 -12.91 -28.08 13.24
C GLN A 33 -13.39 -27.35 11.97
N VAL A 34 -14.61 -26.78 11.99
CA VAL A 34 -15.21 -26.14 10.80
C VAL A 34 -15.22 -24.60 10.94
N LEU A 35 -15.20 -24.07 12.15
CA LEU A 35 -15.50 -22.65 12.43
C LEU A 35 -14.45 -21.64 11.92
N ILE A 36 -13.16 -21.91 11.95
CA ILE A 36 -12.14 -20.89 11.62
C ILE A 36 -12.10 -20.62 10.10
N THR A 37 -12.14 -21.65 9.30
CA THR A 37 -12.19 -21.53 7.83
C THR A 37 -13.50 -20.93 7.35
N ASP A 38 -14.60 -21.17 8.05
CA ASP A 38 -15.90 -20.61 7.72
C ASP A 38 -16.00 -19.13 8.11
N GLU A 39 -15.39 -18.68 9.21
CA GLU A 39 -15.38 -17.26 9.61
C GLU A 39 -14.47 -16.42 8.70
N GLU A 40 -13.26 -16.89 8.36
CA GLU A 40 -12.40 -16.18 7.41
C GLU A 40 -13.07 -16.08 6.04
N GLN A 41 -13.68 -17.16 5.53
CA GLN A 41 -14.44 -17.15 4.29
C GLN A 41 -15.67 -16.23 4.38
N SER A 42 -16.34 -16.16 5.52
CA SER A 42 -17.45 -15.26 5.80
C SER A 42 -17.02 -13.79 5.78
N GLU A 43 -15.88 -13.45 6.40
CA GLU A 43 -15.31 -12.09 6.40
C GLU A 43 -14.87 -11.64 5.01
N LEU A 44 -14.22 -12.50 4.21
CA LEU A 44 -13.86 -12.21 2.83
C LEU A 44 -15.11 -12.00 1.96
N THR A 45 -16.16 -12.82 2.16
CA THR A 45 -17.41 -12.68 1.44
C THR A 45 -18.10 -11.36 1.79
N ALA A 46 -18.21 -11.02 3.06
CA ALA A 46 -18.79 -9.76 3.52
C ALA A 46 -17.99 -8.54 3.01
N ALA A 47 -16.65 -8.62 2.99
CA ALA A 47 -15.81 -7.57 2.41
C ALA A 47 -16.05 -7.43 0.89
N SER A 48 -16.17 -8.56 0.17
CA SER A 48 -16.47 -8.55 -1.26
C SER A 48 -17.82 -7.91 -1.57
N GLU A 49 -18.85 -8.21 -0.76
CA GLU A 49 -20.19 -7.63 -0.91
C GLU A 49 -20.16 -6.13 -0.66
N ARG A 50 -19.53 -5.66 0.42
CA ARG A 50 -19.37 -4.21 0.69
C ARG A 50 -18.66 -3.48 -0.45
N LEU A 51 -17.60 -4.07 -1.02
CA LEU A 51 -16.90 -3.47 -2.15
C LEU A 51 -17.75 -3.44 -3.43
N ARG A 52 -18.65 -4.39 -3.62
CA ARG A 52 -19.60 -4.41 -4.75
C ARG A 52 -20.70 -3.35 -4.61
N GLU A 53 -21.00 -2.88 -3.43
CA GLU A 53 -21.95 -1.78 -3.22
C GLU A 53 -21.43 -0.43 -3.73
N ILE A 54 -20.12 -0.27 -3.87
CA ILE A 54 -19.51 0.97 -4.37
C ILE A 54 -19.73 1.07 -5.89
N PRO A 55 -20.32 2.17 -6.40
CA PRO A 55 -20.49 2.40 -7.83
C PRO A 55 -19.17 2.85 -8.46
N GLY A 56 -18.17 1.98 -8.43
CA GLY A 56 -16.82 2.28 -8.89
C GLY A 56 -15.88 1.09 -8.73
N ALA A 57 -14.72 1.18 -9.36
CA ALA A 57 -13.73 0.11 -9.37
C ALA A 57 -13.12 -0.13 -7.99
N SER A 58 -13.19 -1.37 -7.54
CA SER A 58 -12.68 -1.84 -6.25
C SER A 58 -12.22 -3.29 -6.37
N ASN A 59 -11.25 -3.69 -5.54
CA ASN A 59 -10.73 -5.05 -5.52
C ASN A 59 -10.52 -5.53 -4.08
N LEU A 60 -10.75 -6.83 -3.88
CA LEU A 60 -10.38 -7.55 -2.68
C LEU A 60 -9.18 -8.44 -2.95
N VAL A 61 -8.13 -8.29 -2.16
CA VAL A 61 -6.95 -9.14 -2.20
C VAL A 61 -7.08 -10.21 -1.12
N ASP A 62 -7.17 -11.45 -1.55
CA ASP A 62 -7.12 -12.62 -0.68
C ASP A 62 -5.66 -12.98 -0.37
N MET A 63 -5.27 -12.84 0.90
CA MET A 63 -3.90 -13.10 1.34
C MET A 63 -3.57 -14.60 1.40
N GLN A 64 -4.53 -15.52 1.44
CA GLN A 64 -4.26 -16.94 1.37
C GLN A 64 -3.55 -17.31 0.07
N ARG A 65 -4.03 -16.78 -1.07
CA ARG A 65 -3.41 -17.00 -2.37
C ARG A 65 -2.04 -16.32 -2.50
N VAL A 66 -1.86 -15.15 -1.91
CA VAL A 66 -0.58 -14.44 -1.89
C VAL A 66 0.48 -15.23 -1.12
N ARG A 67 0.10 -15.84 0.02
CA ARG A 67 0.99 -16.64 0.88
C ARG A 67 1.47 -17.96 0.25
N GLN A 68 0.93 -18.38 -0.86
CA GLN A 68 1.39 -19.54 -1.62
C GLN A 68 2.66 -19.26 -2.45
N GLY A 69 3.40 -18.20 -2.15
CA GLY A 69 4.68 -17.80 -2.73
C GLY A 69 5.47 -16.92 -1.79
N ARG A 70 6.57 -16.33 -2.27
CA ARG A 70 7.32 -15.31 -1.52
C ARG A 70 6.41 -14.11 -1.22
N VAL A 71 6.40 -13.67 0.02
CA VAL A 71 5.62 -12.53 0.49
C VAL A 71 6.54 -11.54 1.19
N ALA A 72 7.13 -10.61 0.45
CA ALA A 72 8.16 -9.71 0.97
C ALA A 72 7.74 -8.23 0.97
N SER A 73 6.80 -7.82 0.12
CA SER A 73 6.47 -6.41 -0.06
C SER A 73 5.05 -6.18 -0.57
N ASN A 74 4.66 -4.90 -0.65
CA ASN A 74 3.42 -4.47 -1.31
C ASN A 74 3.31 -4.93 -2.77
N GLN A 75 4.42 -5.13 -3.48
CA GLN A 75 4.41 -5.69 -4.83
C GLN A 75 3.77 -7.07 -4.85
N ASP A 76 4.10 -7.92 -3.87
CA ASP A 76 3.55 -9.27 -3.80
C ASP A 76 2.06 -9.25 -3.42
N VAL A 77 1.66 -8.36 -2.50
CA VAL A 77 0.25 -8.20 -2.07
C VAL A 77 -0.64 -7.67 -3.20
N LEU A 78 -0.16 -6.65 -3.91
CA LEU A 78 -0.94 -5.94 -4.92
C LEU A 78 -0.76 -6.50 -6.35
N ALA A 79 -0.09 -7.63 -6.48
CA ALA A 79 0.01 -8.35 -7.76
C ALA A 79 -1.38 -8.75 -8.27
N TYR A 80 -1.55 -8.71 -9.60
CA TYR A 80 -2.81 -9.04 -10.29
C TYR A 80 -3.99 -8.13 -9.95
N GLN A 81 -3.73 -6.89 -9.46
CA GLN A 81 -4.79 -5.90 -9.27
C GLN A 81 -4.83 -4.95 -10.47
N PRO A 82 -5.93 -4.94 -11.28
CA PRO A 82 -6.08 -3.98 -12.38
C PRO A 82 -5.99 -2.54 -11.86
N GLY A 83 -5.37 -1.65 -12.63
CA GLY A 83 -5.22 -0.25 -12.27
C GLY A 83 -4.13 0.05 -11.23
N VAL A 84 -3.45 -0.98 -10.72
CA VAL A 84 -2.40 -0.84 -9.72
C VAL A 84 -1.04 -1.17 -10.34
N PHE A 85 -0.10 -0.24 -10.23
CA PHE A 85 1.30 -0.45 -10.54
C PHE A 85 2.09 -0.45 -9.23
N ALA A 86 2.57 -1.61 -8.81
CA ALA A 86 3.34 -1.78 -7.60
C ALA A 86 4.64 -2.53 -7.94
N GLN A 87 5.78 -1.85 -7.82
CA GLN A 87 7.09 -2.41 -8.11
C GLN A 87 8.05 -2.14 -6.96
N SER A 88 8.76 -3.17 -6.52
CA SER A 88 9.86 -3.00 -5.59
C SER A 88 11.01 -2.26 -6.27
N ALA A 89 11.58 -1.33 -5.58
CA ALA A 89 12.79 -0.61 -5.96
C ALA A 89 14.01 -1.11 -5.18
N GLY A 90 14.08 -2.43 -4.99
CA GLY A 90 15.03 -3.06 -4.07
C GLY A 90 14.64 -2.75 -2.63
N ASN A 91 15.65 -2.58 -1.76
CA ASN A 91 15.42 -2.16 -0.37
C ASN A 91 15.21 -0.65 -0.23
N ASP A 92 15.17 0.07 -1.35
CA ASP A 92 14.98 1.52 -1.42
C ASP A 92 13.51 1.93 -1.28
N GLY A 93 12.61 0.97 -1.18
CA GLY A 93 11.19 1.19 -1.03
C GLY A 93 10.37 0.61 -2.16
N ILE A 94 9.14 1.04 -2.25
CA ILE A 94 8.19 0.62 -3.28
C ILE A 94 7.76 1.81 -4.14
N LYS A 95 7.61 1.59 -5.43
CA LYS A 95 6.86 2.48 -6.31
C LYS A 95 5.43 1.95 -6.43
N LEU A 96 4.52 2.61 -5.76
CA LEU A 96 3.08 2.30 -5.78
C LEU A 96 2.34 3.43 -6.47
N SER A 97 1.53 3.09 -7.46
CA SER A 97 0.66 4.03 -8.15
C SER A 97 -0.67 3.37 -8.48
N ILE A 98 -1.75 4.09 -8.25
CA ILE A 98 -3.09 3.77 -8.73
C ILE A 98 -3.51 4.91 -9.66
N ARG A 99 -3.85 4.59 -10.93
CA ARG A 99 -4.27 5.56 -11.94
C ARG A 99 -3.32 6.74 -12.12
N GLY A 100 -2.02 6.50 -11.98
CA GLY A 100 -1.00 7.52 -12.18
C GLY A 100 -0.68 8.38 -10.97
N SER A 101 -1.44 8.31 -9.90
CA SER A 101 -1.17 9.08 -8.69
C SER A 101 0.12 8.61 -8.01
N GLY A 102 0.98 9.53 -7.56
CA GLY A 102 2.24 9.23 -6.88
C GLY A 102 3.38 8.72 -7.78
N ILE A 103 3.20 8.63 -9.10
CA ILE A 103 4.22 8.08 -10.03
C ILE A 103 5.47 8.94 -10.14
N ASN A 104 5.34 10.23 -9.93
CA ASN A 104 6.40 11.20 -10.17
C ASN A 104 7.39 11.29 -9.01
N ARG A 105 7.10 10.69 -7.87
CA ARG A 105 8.02 10.66 -6.74
C ARG A 105 9.00 9.51 -6.88
N ALA A 106 10.23 9.75 -6.45
CA ALA A 106 11.20 8.68 -6.31
C ALA A 106 10.66 7.61 -5.35
N PRO A 107 10.97 6.33 -5.57
CA PRO A 107 10.76 5.31 -4.56
C PRO A 107 11.47 5.73 -3.27
N GLY A 108 10.80 5.67 -2.16
CA GLY A 108 11.39 6.13 -0.91
C GLY A 108 10.48 5.91 0.28
N ALA A 109 10.85 6.53 1.38
CA ALA A 109 10.22 6.35 2.68
C ALA A 109 8.77 6.87 2.78
N HIS A 110 8.42 7.87 1.98
CA HIS A 110 7.10 8.49 2.05
C HIS A 110 6.32 8.28 0.76
N GLY A 111 5.27 7.48 0.82
CA GLY A 111 4.32 7.34 -0.27
C GLY A 111 3.33 8.49 -0.35
N SER A 112 2.90 8.79 -1.56
CA SER A 112 1.82 9.75 -1.84
C SER A 112 0.91 9.21 -2.92
N GLY A 113 -0.20 9.87 -3.15
CA GLY A 113 -1.12 9.51 -4.23
C GLY A 113 -2.13 8.43 -3.89
N VAL A 114 -1.91 7.69 -2.80
CA VAL A 114 -2.82 6.65 -2.30
C VAL A 114 -3.02 6.82 -0.80
N TYR A 115 -4.27 6.89 -0.37
CA TYR A 115 -4.61 6.96 1.06
C TYR A 115 -4.58 5.56 1.67
N THR A 116 -3.70 5.34 2.62
CA THR A 116 -3.48 4.02 3.22
C THR A 116 -4.03 3.97 4.64
N MET A 117 -4.65 2.85 4.96
CA MET A 117 -5.22 2.57 6.29
C MET A 117 -4.77 1.20 6.78
N PHE A 118 -4.76 1.05 8.11
CA PHE A 118 -4.78 -0.24 8.78
C PHE A 118 -6.12 -0.41 9.50
N ASP A 119 -6.82 -1.52 9.21
CA ASP A 119 -8.08 -1.90 9.86
C ASP A 119 -9.16 -0.79 9.83
N GLY A 120 -9.16 0.01 8.74
CA GLY A 120 -10.06 1.14 8.54
C GLY A 120 -9.63 2.44 9.25
N LEU A 121 -8.47 2.45 9.92
CA LEU A 121 -7.93 3.60 10.64
C LEU A 121 -6.73 4.22 9.88
N PRO A 122 -6.52 5.54 9.96
CA PRO A 122 -5.48 6.22 9.20
C PRO A 122 -4.06 5.69 9.46
N LEU A 123 -3.31 5.43 8.38
CA LEU A 123 -1.86 5.34 8.36
C LEU A 123 -1.27 6.56 7.66
N THR A 124 -1.89 7.00 6.56
CA THR A 124 -1.48 8.21 5.85
C THR A 124 -1.76 9.45 6.70
N GLY A 125 -0.73 10.25 6.91
CA GLY A 125 -0.80 11.56 7.56
C GLY A 125 -0.38 12.69 6.62
N PRO A 126 -0.30 13.94 7.11
CA PRO A 126 0.14 15.09 6.32
C PRO A 126 1.55 14.92 5.73
N GLY A 127 2.42 14.11 6.35
CA GLY A 127 3.76 13.79 5.88
C GLY A 127 3.83 12.67 4.82
N GLY A 128 2.71 12.02 4.50
CA GLY A 128 2.61 10.90 3.56
C GLY A 128 2.37 9.56 4.24
N THR A 129 2.56 8.47 3.49
CA THR A 129 2.38 7.09 3.97
C THR A 129 3.74 6.44 4.24
N PRO A 130 4.03 5.99 5.47
CA PRO A 130 5.26 5.27 5.80
C PRO A 130 5.13 3.79 5.41
N TYR A 131 5.60 3.43 4.23
CA TYR A 131 5.54 2.03 3.76
C TYR A 131 6.45 1.09 4.53
N GLU A 132 7.45 1.58 5.23
CA GLU A 132 8.36 0.78 6.06
C GLU A 132 7.65 0.10 7.24
N LEU A 133 6.52 0.63 7.69
CA LEU A 133 5.69 -0.02 8.74
C LEU A 133 4.90 -1.22 8.19
N PHE A 134 4.94 -1.44 6.89
CA PHE A 134 4.15 -2.46 6.23
C PHE A 134 4.84 -3.83 6.26
N GLU A 135 4.13 -4.83 6.81
CA GLU A 135 4.55 -6.23 6.81
C GLU A 135 3.41 -7.11 6.27
N PRO A 136 3.58 -7.70 5.07
CA PRO A 136 2.51 -8.44 4.41
C PRO A 136 1.98 -9.64 5.19
N LEU A 137 2.83 -10.32 5.96
CA LEU A 137 2.43 -11.54 6.67
C LEU A 137 1.49 -11.27 7.87
N TRP A 138 1.32 -9.99 8.26
CA TRP A 138 0.34 -9.62 9.30
C TRP A 138 -1.10 -9.51 8.77
N LEU A 139 -1.29 -9.53 7.46
CA LEU A 139 -2.57 -9.21 6.83
C LEU A 139 -3.44 -10.46 6.62
N SER A 140 -4.73 -10.32 6.84
CA SER A 140 -5.76 -11.27 6.38
C SER A 140 -6.23 -10.95 4.96
N ARG A 141 -6.36 -9.67 4.64
CA ARG A 141 -6.79 -9.18 3.31
C ARG A 141 -6.31 -7.75 3.06
N ALA A 142 -6.44 -7.30 1.81
CA ALA A 142 -6.37 -5.88 1.47
C ALA A 142 -7.56 -5.48 0.59
N GLU A 143 -8.11 -4.30 0.84
CA GLU A 143 -9.23 -3.72 0.12
C GLU A 143 -8.72 -2.52 -0.68
N VAL A 144 -8.83 -2.55 -2.02
CA VAL A 144 -8.30 -1.52 -2.92
C VAL A 144 -9.45 -0.75 -3.54
N LEU A 145 -9.50 0.55 -3.31
CA LEU A 145 -10.49 1.48 -3.85
C LEU A 145 -9.80 2.39 -4.86
N ARG A 146 -10.06 2.20 -6.15
CA ARG A 146 -9.36 2.91 -7.22
C ARG A 146 -9.98 4.29 -7.49
N GLY A 147 -9.13 5.31 -7.65
CA GLY A 147 -9.57 6.69 -7.91
C GLY A 147 -10.41 7.27 -6.76
N ALA A 148 -11.38 8.11 -7.06
CA ALA A 148 -12.24 8.73 -6.06
C ALA A 148 -13.23 7.78 -5.35
N ASN A 149 -13.13 6.46 -5.59
CA ASN A 149 -13.96 5.46 -4.92
C ASN A 149 -13.63 5.31 -3.42
N GLY A 150 -12.48 5.81 -2.98
CA GLY A 150 -12.14 5.98 -1.57
C GLY A 150 -12.81 7.18 -0.89
N PHE A 151 -13.95 7.66 -1.37
CA PHE A 151 -14.67 8.84 -0.85
C PHE A 151 -14.90 8.79 0.67
N ASP A 152 -15.45 7.69 1.19
CA ASP A 152 -15.73 7.50 2.61
C ASP A 152 -14.45 7.36 3.47
N GLN A 153 -13.31 7.24 2.82
CA GLN A 153 -12.00 7.13 3.42
C GLN A 153 -11.24 8.47 3.44
N GLY A 154 -11.90 9.56 3.07
CA GLY A 154 -11.39 10.90 3.25
C GLY A 154 -11.12 11.68 1.98
N ALA A 155 -11.18 11.07 0.80
CA ALA A 155 -10.94 11.73 -0.49
C ALA A 155 -9.62 12.54 -0.58
N LEU A 156 -8.60 12.14 0.18
CA LEU A 156 -7.32 12.83 0.36
C LEU A 156 -6.20 12.31 -0.55
N ALA A 157 -6.54 11.56 -1.57
CA ALA A 157 -5.60 11.09 -2.57
C ALA A 157 -6.27 10.90 -3.92
N LEU A 158 -5.55 11.21 -5.01
CA LEU A 158 -6.10 11.10 -6.35
C LEU A 158 -6.21 9.64 -6.81
N GLY A 159 -5.27 8.79 -6.41
CA GLY A 159 -5.22 7.37 -6.80
C GLY A 159 -6.27 6.51 -6.13
N GLY A 160 -6.76 6.91 -4.97
CA GLY A 160 -7.73 6.16 -4.19
C GLY A 160 -7.22 5.74 -2.82
N ALA A 161 -7.75 4.64 -2.29
CA ALA A 161 -7.39 4.17 -0.95
C ALA A 161 -7.08 2.67 -0.93
N ILE A 162 -6.23 2.28 0.00
CA ILE A 162 -5.97 0.87 0.34
C ILE A 162 -6.17 0.69 1.84
N ASN A 163 -7.02 -0.25 2.20
CA ASN A 163 -7.20 -0.68 3.57
C ASN A 163 -6.56 -2.05 3.77
N TYR A 164 -5.50 -2.12 4.56
CA TYR A 164 -4.84 -3.36 4.95
C TYR A 164 -5.45 -3.87 6.25
N VAL A 165 -6.06 -5.04 6.20
CA VAL A 165 -6.76 -5.63 7.34
C VAL A 165 -5.93 -6.75 7.95
N THR A 166 -5.69 -6.66 9.26
CA THR A 166 -4.95 -7.68 10.03
C THR A 166 -5.83 -8.87 10.40
N HIS A 167 -5.18 -9.99 10.70
CA HIS A 167 -5.84 -11.09 11.40
C HIS A 167 -6.34 -10.65 12.78
N THR A 168 -7.35 -11.36 13.25
CA THR A 168 -7.88 -11.28 14.61
C THR A 168 -7.87 -12.66 15.26
N GLY A 169 -8.32 -12.79 16.49
CA GLY A 169 -8.48 -14.10 17.13
C GLY A 169 -9.52 -15.00 16.45
N TYR A 170 -10.40 -14.41 15.62
CA TYR A 170 -11.47 -15.16 14.93
C TYR A 170 -10.98 -15.89 13.68
N ASP A 171 -9.99 -15.34 12.96
CA ASP A 171 -9.51 -15.86 11.69
C ASP A 171 -8.04 -16.39 11.75
N ALA A 172 -7.33 -16.18 12.85
CA ALA A 172 -5.97 -16.65 13.03
C ALA A 172 -5.90 -18.06 13.62
N ALA A 173 -4.86 -18.80 13.27
CA ALA A 173 -4.54 -20.06 13.94
C ALA A 173 -4.08 -19.82 15.39
N PRO A 174 -4.34 -20.76 16.34
CA PRO A 174 -3.84 -20.69 17.71
C PRO A 174 -2.33 -20.50 17.79
N LEU A 175 -1.58 -21.12 16.88
CA LEU A 175 -0.16 -20.86 16.66
C LEU A 175 0.17 -21.17 15.19
N GLN A 176 0.86 -20.25 14.52
CA GLN A 176 1.41 -20.45 13.18
C GLN A 176 2.89 -20.12 13.17
N VAL A 177 3.68 -20.97 12.53
CA VAL A 177 5.09 -20.72 12.26
C VAL A 177 5.32 -20.77 10.76
N ARG A 178 6.01 -19.78 10.21
CA ARG A 178 6.37 -19.72 8.78
C ARG A 178 7.85 -19.36 8.63
N TYR A 179 8.53 -20.07 7.74
CA TYR A 179 9.92 -19.80 7.38
C TYR A 179 10.10 -19.81 5.87
N GLU A 180 10.74 -18.78 5.37
CA GLU A 180 11.05 -18.61 3.96
C GLU A 180 12.55 -18.43 3.77
N VAL A 181 13.09 -19.01 2.69
CA VAL A 181 14.48 -18.87 2.27
C VAL A 181 14.55 -18.67 0.77
N GLY A 182 15.64 -18.12 0.30
CA GLY A 182 15.80 -17.96 -1.14
C GLY A 182 17.12 -17.38 -1.57
N SER A 183 17.17 -17.05 -2.84
CA SER A 183 18.33 -16.46 -3.48
C SER A 183 18.78 -15.19 -2.76
N ARG A 184 20.09 -14.92 -2.77
CA ARG A 184 20.74 -13.72 -2.20
C ARG A 184 20.51 -13.57 -0.69
N GLY A 185 20.66 -14.65 0.04
CA GLY A 185 20.55 -14.63 1.49
C GLY A 185 19.14 -14.35 2.03
N TYR A 186 18.11 -14.35 1.15
CA TYR A 186 16.74 -14.07 1.59
C TYR A 186 16.29 -15.06 2.67
N GLN A 187 15.87 -14.52 3.78
CA GLN A 187 15.24 -15.23 4.90
C GLN A 187 14.08 -14.40 5.43
N HIS A 188 12.97 -15.05 5.72
CA HIS A 188 11.82 -14.42 6.35
C HIS A 188 11.19 -15.37 7.36
N ARG A 189 11.11 -14.94 8.60
CA ARG A 189 10.64 -15.71 9.75
C ARG A 189 9.40 -15.05 10.30
N HIS A 190 8.37 -15.85 10.52
CA HIS A 190 7.11 -15.37 11.08
C HIS A 190 6.59 -16.37 12.10
N ILE A 191 6.13 -15.86 13.22
CA ILE A 191 5.37 -16.61 14.21
C ILE A 191 4.17 -15.77 14.62
N SER A 192 2.99 -16.37 14.68
CA SER A 192 1.78 -15.71 15.13
C SER A 192 0.88 -16.60 15.94
N SER A 193 0.04 -15.99 16.76
CA SER A 193 -0.98 -16.67 17.58
C SER A 193 -2.22 -15.81 17.64
N GLY A 194 -3.40 -16.44 17.52
CA GLY A 194 -4.68 -15.77 17.72
C GLY A 194 -5.73 -16.74 18.26
N GLN A 195 -6.56 -16.26 19.17
CA GLN A 195 -7.63 -17.05 19.77
C GLN A 195 -8.78 -16.18 20.25
N VAL A 196 -9.95 -16.81 20.38
CA VAL A 196 -11.13 -16.25 21.03
C VAL A 196 -11.29 -16.86 22.42
N LEU A 197 -11.37 -16.02 23.44
CA LEU A 197 -11.46 -16.38 24.85
C LEU A 197 -12.71 -15.73 25.48
N GLY A 198 -13.87 -16.30 25.20
CA GLY A 198 -15.15 -15.71 25.59
C GLY A 198 -15.43 -14.40 24.88
N ASN A 199 -15.54 -13.30 25.62
CA ASN A 199 -15.76 -11.96 25.02
C ASN A 199 -14.48 -11.26 24.55
N LEU A 200 -13.33 -11.86 24.79
CA LEU A 200 -12.02 -11.35 24.39
C LEU A 200 -11.49 -12.18 23.23
N ASP A 201 -10.89 -11.54 22.27
CA ASP A 201 -10.05 -12.16 21.24
C ASP A 201 -8.71 -11.45 21.13
N TYR A 202 -7.69 -12.14 20.66
CA TYR A 202 -6.39 -11.54 20.42
C TYR A 202 -5.71 -12.10 19.18
N TYR A 203 -4.85 -11.30 18.61
CA TYR A 203 -3.85 -11.71 17.61
C TYR A 203 -2.51 -11.07 17.93
N VAL A 204 -1.43 -11.83 17.82
CA VAL A 204 -0.05 -11.34 17.92
C VAL A 204 0.81 -12.01 16.87
N ALA A 205 1.68 -11.25 16.22
CA ALA A 205 2.62 -11.73 15.21
C ALA A 205 3.98 -11.08 15.40
N LEU A 206 5.04 -11.87 15.25
CA LEU A 206 6.43 -11.44 15.22
C LEU A 206 7.01 -11.80 13.86
N THR A 207 7.76 -10.90 13.27
CA THR A 207 8.45 -11.10 12.00
C THR A 207 9.89 -10.62 12.05
N ASP A 208 10.74 -11.32 11.33
CA ASP A 208 12.14 -10.97 11.12
C ASP A 208 12.53 -11.35 9.70
N SER A 209 13.16 -10.45 8.97
CA SER A 209 13.58 -10.69 7.59
C SER A 209 14.95 -10.13 7.30
N GLU A 210 15.71 -10.84 6.46
CA GLU A 210 17.04 -10.47 6.01
C GLU A 210 17.15 -10.73 4.50
N TYR A 211 17.90 -9.90 3.81
CA TYR A 211 18.15 -10.02 2.38
C TYR A 211 19.44 -9.31 1.98
N ASP A 212 20.36 -10.01 1.30
CA ASP A 212 21.63 -9.42 0.84
C ASP A 212 21.48 -8.41 -0.29
N GLY A 213 20.29 -8.39 -0.93
CA GLY A 213 19.99 -7.50 -2.04
C GLY A 213 20.37 -8.04 -3.41
N TYR A 214 19.77 -7.49 -4.45
CA TYR A 214 20.09 -7.85 -5.84
C TYR A 214 21.33 -7.14 -6.36
N GLN A 215 21.45 -5.84 -6.11
CA GLN A 215 22.61 -5.02 -6.43
C GLN A 215 23.66 -5.12 -5.32
N VAL A 216 24.90 -4.84 -5.65
CA VAL A 216 25.92 -4.52 -4.65
C VAL A 216 25.42 -3.34 -3.81
N HIS A 217 25.62 -3.40 -2.49
CA HIS A 217 25.18 -2.34 -1.56
C HIS A 217 23.65 -2.12 -1.57
N SER A 218 22.89 -3.23 -1.52
CA SER A 218 21.43 -3.19 -1.43
C SER A 218 20.89 -4.22 -0.43
N SER A 219 21.66 -4.50 0.63
CA SER A 219 21.20 -5.37 1.71
C SER A 219 20.10 -4.71 2.53
N GLY A 220 19.28 -5.51 3.17
CA GLY A 220 18.24 -5.02 4.05
C GLY A 220 17.83 -6.02 5.10
N SER A 221 17.37 -5.50 6.23
CA SER A 221 16.77 -6.28 7.30
C SER A 221 15.58 -5.55 7.90
N ALA A 222 14.65 -6.32 8.46
CA ALA A 222 13.50 -5.77 9.15
C ALA A 222 13.06 -6.67 10.29
N LYS A 223 12.62 -6.06 11.39
CA LYS A 223 12.01 -6.75 12.54
C LYS A 223 10.73 -6.04 12.94
N GLY A 224 9.72 -6.80 13.32
CA GLY A 224 8.48 -6.18 13.69
C GLY A 224 7.55 -7.05 14.52
N ILE A 225 6.60 -6.34 15.14
CA ILE A 225 5.49 -6.94 15.89
C ILE A 225 4.20 -6.28 15.45
N ALA A 226 3.16 -7.09 15.23
CA ALA A 226 1.78 -6.63 15.19
C ALA A 226 0.97 -7.36 16.26
N ALA A 227 0.08 -6.63 16.92
CA ALA A 227 -0.86 -7.20 17.87
C ALA A 227 -2.19 -6.47 17.83
N ASN A 228 -3.27 -7.20 18.10
CA ASN A 228 -4.54 -6.57 18.43
C ASN A 228 -5.29 -7.41 19.48
N VAL A 229 -6.12 -6.72 20.24
CA VAL A 229 -6.99 -7.32 21.28
C VAL A 229 -8.36 -6.72 21.14
N GLY A 230 -9.35 -7.55 20.87
CA GLY A 230 -10.76 -7.19 20.82
C GLY A 230 -11.49 -7.59 22.10
N TYR A 231 -12.44 -6.77 22.54
CA TYR A 231 -13.29 -7.08 23.66
C TYR A 231 -14.73 -6.64 23.38
N ARG A 232 -15.66 -7.58 23.50
CA ARG A 232 -17.10 -7.34 23.37
C ARG A 232 -17.72 -7.18 24.75
N PHE A 233 -18.06 -5.95 25.12
CA PHE A 233 -18.68 -5.65 26.42
C PHE A 233 -20.11 -6.22 26.50
N ASN A 234 -20.85 -6.08 25.42
CA ASN A 234 -22.22 -6.57 25.26
C ASN A 234 -22.56 -6.60 23.75
N PRO A 235 -23.75 -7.06 23.32
CA PRO A 235 -24.13 -7.12 21.90
C PRO A 235 -24.06 -5.76 21.17
N ASN A 236 -24.14 -4.64 21.90
CA ASN A 236 -24.20 -3.30 21.35
C ASN A 236 -22.87 -2.53 21.41
N LEU A 237 -21.83 -3.10 22.02
CA LEU A 237 -20.55 -2.41 22.22
C LEU A 237 -19.37 -3.36 22.13
N ASP A 238 -18.53 -3.13 21.18
CA ASP A 238 -17.20 -3.75 21.08
C ASP A 238 -16.08 -2.71 20.93
N THR A 239 -14.89 -3.09 21.31
CA THR A 239 -13.69 -2.28 21.15
C THR A 239 -12.50 -3.15 20.76
N ARG A 240 -11.57 -2.60 19.97
CA ARG A 240 -10.34 -3.26 19.60
C ARG A 240 -9.16 -2.30 19.71
N PHE A 241 -8.10 -2.75 20.37
CA PHE A 241 -6.82 -2.07 20.43
C PHE A 241 -5.84 -2.73 19.47
N TYR A 242 -5.01 -1.91 18.83
CA TYR A 242 -4.02 -2.33 17.86
C TYR A 242 -2.65 -1.77 18.22
N LEU A 243 -1.61 -2.57 17.99
CA LEU A 243 -0.20 -2.18 18.08
C LEU A 243 0.52 -2.69 16.84
N ARG A 244 1.31 -1.83 16.22
CA ARG A 244 2.31 -2.21 15.21
C ARG A 244 3.61 -1.48 15.52
N TYR A 245 4.70 -2.22 15.46
CA TYR A 245 6.05 -1.70 15.57
C TYR A 245 6.93 -2.38 14.55
N ARG A 246 7.74 -1.61 13.83
CA ARG A 246 8.70 -2.17 12.89
C ARG A 246 9.93 -1.27 12.79
N GLU A 247 11.10 -1.90 12.73
CA GLU A 247 12.38 -1.27 12.42
C GLU A 247 12.96 -1.89 11.16
N THR A 248 13.67 -1.08 10.36
CA THR A 248 14.32 -1.55 9.13
C THR A 248 15.71 -0.92 8.99
N GLU A 249 16.62 -1.66 8.37
CA GLU A 249 17.91 -1.16 7.92
C GLU A 249 18.06 -1.51 6.44
N ASN A 250 18.40 -0.52 5.62
CA ASN A 250 18.54 -0.71 4.17
C ASN A 250 19.74 0.05 3.66
N ASP A 251 20.61 -0.64 2.92
CA ASP A 251 21.65 -0.04 2.09
C ASP A 251 21.03 0.47 0.79
N LEU A 252 21.57 1.54 0.24
CA LEU A 252 21.08 2.17 -0.97
C LEU A 252 22.09 2.04 -2.10
N ALA A 253 21.81 1.17 -3.07
CA ALA A 253 22.64 0.95 -4.24
C ALA A 253 22.62 2.13 -5.24
N GLY A 254 21.61 2.98 -5.15
CA GLY A 254 21.35 4.05 -6.12
C GLY A 254 20.85 3.54 -7.47
N ARG A 255 20.61 4.48 -8.36
CA ARG A 255 20.03 4.21 -9.67
C ARG A 255 21.10 4.01 -10.74
N LEU A 256 20.77 3.28 -11.79
CA LEU A 256 21.63 2.95 -12.91
C LEU A 256 21.11 3.57 -14.21
N THR A 257 22.00 3.70 -15.19
CA THR A 257 21.64 3.98 -16.57
C THR A 257 21.03 2.74 -17.22
N LYS A 258 20.32 2.92 -18.32
CA LYS A 258 19.80 1.81 -19.13
C LYS A 258 20.92 0.89 -19.63
N ASP A 259 22.04 1.47 -20.03
CA ASP A 259 23.20 0.70 -20.49
C ASP A 259 23.81 -0.13 -19.35
N GLN A 260 23.95 0.43 -18.15
CA GLN A 260 24.40 -0.32 -16.97
C GLN A 260 23.46 -1.48 -16.65
N ILE A 261 22.13 -1.26 -16.66
CA ILE A 261 21.16 -2.34 -16.43
C ILE A 261 21.32 -3.46 -17.47
N LYS A 262 21.57 -3.11 -18.72
CA LYS A 262 21.77 -4.06 -19.80
C LYS A 262 23.03 -4.92 -19.65
N HIS A 263 24.12 -4.35 -19.14
CA HIS A 263 25.41 -5.02 -19.06
C HIS A 263 25.72 -5.59 -17.68
N ASP A 264 25.46 -4.82 -16.60
CA ASP A 264 25.66 -5.24 -15.22
C ASP A 264 24.56 -4.70 -14.28
N PRO A 265 23.36 -5.33 -14.26
CA PRO A 265 22.25 -4.87 -13.42
C PRO A 265 22.51 -5.05 -11.91
N ARG A 266 23.59 -5.74 -11.52
CA ARG A 266 23.98 -5.93 -10.13
C ARG A 266 24.92 -4.86 -9.61
N ALA A 267 25.43 -4.00 -10.48
CA ALA A 267 26.28 -2.90 -10.05
C ALA A 267 25.54 -1.96 -9.08
N ALA A 268 26.27 -1.37 -8.16
CA ALA A 268 25.82 -0.18 -7.44
C ALA A 268 26.19 1.08 -8.23
N ASN A 269 25.43 2.15 -8.03
CA ASN A 269 25.88 3.48 -8.45
C ASN A 269 27.16 3.85 -7.69
N ALA A 270 28.22 4.17 -8.41
CA ALA A 270 29.55 4.38 -7.82
C ALA A 270 29.55 5.48 -6.73
N ALA A 271 28.75 6.52 -6.89
CA ALA A 271 28.65 7.59 -5.90
C ALA A 271 27.94 7.15 -4.61
N TYR A 272 26.90 6.32 -4.72
CA TYR A 272 26.17 5.76 -3.57
C TYR A 272 27.06 4.80 -2.78
N LEU A 273 27.75 3.89 -3.49
CA LEU A 273 28.72 2.96 -2.89
C LEU A 273 29.87 3.70 -2.18
N ALA A 274 30.45 4.72 -2.80
CA ALA A 274 31.57 5.48 -2.23
C ALA A 274 31.15 6.29 -0.99
N ARG A 275 29.88 6.65 -0.85
CA ARG A 275 29.33 7.37 0.29
C ARG A 275 28.79 6.47 1.39
N ASP A 276 28.65 5.16 1.12
CA ASP A 276 27.98 4.23 2.02
C ASP A 276 26.54 4.66 2.31
N ASP A 277 25.80 5.00 1.24
CA ASP A 277 24.45 5.54 1.37
C ASP A 277 23.50 4.48 1.95
N SER A 278 22.68 4.87 2.94
CA SER A 278 21.79 3.97 3.67
C SER A 278 20.56 4.68 4.22
N ARG A 279 19.56 3.89 4.60
CA ARG A 279 18.32 4.39 5.21
C ARG A 279 17.87 3.52 6.38
N PRO A 280 18.52 3.62 7.55
CA PRO A 280 18.00 3.02 8.77
C PRO A 280 16.72 3.70 9.21
N GLN A 281 15.77 2.88 9.65
CA GLN A 281 14.56 3.35 10.30
C GLN A 281 14.51 2.78 11.72
N PRO A 282 14.74 3.63 12.75
CA PRO A 282 15.00 3.17 14.11
C PRO A 282 13.75 2.81 14.91
N GLY A 283 12.71 2.36 14.24
CA GLY A 283 11.47 1.89 14.84
C GLY A 283 10.30 2.84 14.66
N SER A 284 9.34 2.44 13.80
CA SER A 284 8.05 3.09 13.64
C SER A 284 7.03 2.42 14.55
N THR A 285 6.16 3.22 15.16
CA THR A 285 5.11 2.75 16.05
C THR A 285 3.76 3.27 15.59
N TRP A 286 2.77 2.39 15.49
CA TRP A 286 1.39 2.74 15.24
C TRP A 286 0.52 2.04 16.28
N VAL A 287 -0.19 2.84 17.06
CA VAL A 287 -1.10 2.37 18.13
C VAL A 287 -2.47 2.95 17.88
N ALA A 288 -3.50 2.13 17.95
CA ALA A 288 -4.83 2.58 17.68
C ALA A 288 -5.90 1.90 18.55
N ASN A 289 -7.03 2.54 18.65
CA ASN A 289 -8.27 1.98 19.17
C ASN A 289 -9.40 2.22 18.18
N LYS A 290 -10.24 1.22 18.00
CA LYS A 290 -11.54 1.33 17.30
C LYS A 290 -12.62 0.77 18.18
N THR A 291 -13.67 1.55 18.43
CA THR A 291 -14.83 1.20 19.24
C THR A 291 -16.08 1.34 18.39
N THR A 292 -16.93 0.31 18.38
CA THR A 292 -18.17 0.26 17.62
C THR A 292 -19.34 0.19 18.59
N PHE A 293 -20.26 1.11 18.40
CA PHE A 293 -21.56 1.15 19.09
C PHE A 293 -22.65 0.74 18.08
N TYR A 294 -23.31 -0.38 18.32
CA TYR A 294 -24.47 -0.80 17.56
C TYR A 294 -25.72 -0.20 18.21
N LEU A 295 -26.44 0.57 17.42
CA LEU A 295 -27.64 1.25 17.82
C LEU A 295 -28.87 0.47 17.34
N GLU A 296 -30.05 0.92 17.75
CA GLU A 296 -31.32 0.41 17.21
C GLU A 296 -31.47 0.81 15.73
N ASP A 297 -32.40 0.21 15.01
CA ASP A 297 -32.74 0.53 13.62
C ASP A 297 -31.58 0.33 12.62
N ASP A 298 -30.81 -0.74 12.77
CA ASP A 298 -29.66 -1.09 11.87
C ASP A 298 -28.67 0.08 11.67
N ALA A 299 -28.42 0.80 12.77
CA ALA A 299 -27.48 1.89 12.81
C ALA A 299 -26.25 1.55 13.68
N ARG A 300 -25.09 2.13 13.35
CA ARG A 300 -23.89 2.01 14.17
C ARG A 300 -23.03 3.26 14.12
N VAL A 301 -22.28 3.48 15.18
CA VAL A 301 -21.23 4.51 15.29
C VAL A 301 -19.90 3.84 15.49
N GLU A 302 -18.92 4.16 14.67
CA GLU A 302 -17.54 3.72 14.80
C GLU A 302 -16.66 4.92 15.18
N ALA A 303 -15.98 4.84 16.32
CA ALA A 303 -15.01 5.83 16.78
C ALA A 303 -13.61 5.24 16.75
N GLY A 304 -12.65 6.00 16.23
CA GLY A 304 -11.27 5.59 16.13
C GLY A 304 -10.29 6.65 16.65
N LEU A 305 -9.23 6.21 17.31
CA LEU A 305 -8.10 7.04 17.73
C LEU A 305 -6.81 6.35 17.29
N VAL A 306 -5.85 7.12 16.77
CA VAL A 306 -4.55 6.62 16.32
C VAL A 306 -3.45 7.53 16.84
N TYR A 307 -2.39 6.93 17.36
CA TYR A 307 -1.09 7.55 17.56
C TYR A 307 -0.09 6.86 16.65
N HIS A 308 0.67 7.64 15.90
CA HIS A 308 1.67 7.14 14.97
C HIS A 308 2.97 7.94 15.12
N ASP A 309 4.08 7.24 15.30
CA ASP A 309 5.42 7.80 15.31
C ASP A 309 6.28 7.14 14.24
N PHE A 310 6.87 7.97 13.39
CA PHE A 310 7.62 7.53 12.22
C PHE A 310 8.97 8.25 12.11
N PRO A 311 10.01 7.75 12.80
CA PRO A 311 11.36 8.25 12.65
C PRO A 311 12.06 7.62 11.44
N MET A 312 12.89 8.42 10.74
CA MET A 312 13.69 7.97 9.62
C MET A 312 15.08 8.62 9.67
N ASP A 313 16.13 7.88 9.34
CA ASP A 313 17.50 8.35 9.23
C ASP A 313 18.00 8.14 7.78
N LEU A 314 17.74 9.13 6.93
CA LEU A 314 18.14 9.08 5.52
C LEU A 314 19.56 9.60 5.37
N ARG A 315 20.49 8.73 4.97
CA ARG A 315 21.91 9.00 4.72
C ARG A 315 22.18 8.85 3.23
N GLU A 316 21.63 9.72 2.44
CA GLU A 316 21.69 9.66 0.99
C GLU A 316 22.29 10.95 0.41
N GLY A 317 23.14 10.80 -0.59
CA GLY A 317 23.74 11.94 -1.27
C GLY A 317 24.67 12.77 -0.36
N PRO A 318 24.68 14.11 -0.52
CA PRO A 318 25.60 14.98 0.18
C PRO A 318 25.18 15.30 1.63
N MET A 319 24.15 14.68 2.16
CA MET A 319 23.62 15.00 3.48
C MET A 319 22.98 13.80 4.18
N ARG A 320 22.73 13.98 5.47
CA ARG A 320 21.89 13.12 6.30
C ARG A 320 20.68 13.92 6.76
N LEU A 321 19.52 13.31 6.64
CA LEU A 321 18.25 13.82 7.17
C LEU A 321 17.74 12.89 8.25
N LYS A 322 17.69 13.37 9.48
CA LYS A 322 16.93 12.72 10.56
C LYS A 322 15.54 13.32 10.58
N VAL A 323 14.57 12.55 10.12
CA VAL A 323 13.17 12.97 10.03
C VAL A 323 12.38 12.27 11.13
N ALA A 324 11.42 12.95 11.71
CA ALA A 324 10.40 12.36 12.57
C ALA A 324 9.04 12.99 12.25
N TYR A 325 8.04 12.14 12.07
CA TYR A 325 6.64 12.54 12.06
C TYR A 325 5.94 11.83 13.20
N THR A 326 5.27 12.61 14.02
CA THR A 326 4.41 12.07 15.07
C THR A 326 3.01 12.60 14.83
N ASP A 327 2.06 11.69 14.58
CA ASP A 327 0.71 12.01 14.21
C ASP A 327 -0.29 11.51 15.25
N VAL A 328 -1.36 12.27 15.41
CA VAL A 328 -2.57 11.83 16.11
C VAL A 328 -3.74 11.94 15.14
N SER A 329 -4.51 10.86 15.03
CA SER A 329 -5.73 10.85 14.21
C SER A 329 -6.96 10.52 15.06
N GLY A 330 -8.08 11.13 14.69
CA GLY A 330 -9.41 10.79 15.19
C GLY A 330 -10.35 10.51 14.05
N THR A 331 -11.22 9.51 14.22
CA THR A 331 -12.29 9.19 13.26
C THR A 331 -13.60 8.98 14.00
N LEU A 332 -14.69 9.42 13.39
CA LEU A 332 -16.05 9.16 13.86
C LEU A 332 -16.95 8.95 12.65
N ASN A 333 -17.50 7.77 12.51
CA ASN A 333 -18.39 7.43 11.41
C ASN A 333 -19.72 6.94 11.94
N TYR A 334 -20.80 7.40 11.32
CA TYR A 334 -22.16 6.94 11.56
C TYR A 334 -22.69 6.29 10.28
N PHE A 335 -23.22 5.09 10.42
CA PHE A 335 -23.84 4.32 9.35
C PHE A 335 -25.27 3.99 9.76
N ARG A 336 -26.20 4.13 8.83
CA ARG A 336 -27.58 3.74 9.04
C ARG A 336 -28.19 3.19 7.77
N ARG A 337 -28.93 2.10 7.91
CA ARG A 337 -29.78 1.56 6.86
C ARG A 337 -31.23 1.81 7.26
N ASP A 338 -31.98 2.50 6.43
CA ASP A 338 -33.38 2.84 6.68
C ASP A 338 -34.21 2.90 5.39
N THR A 339 -35.40 3.43 5.48
CA THR A 339 -36.29 3.64 4.32
C THR A 339 -36.51 5.13 4.11
N LEU A 340 -36.05 5.63 2.96
CA LEU A 340 -36.29 7.00 2.51
C LEU A 340 -37.21 7.00 1.29
N LEU A 341 -38.28 7.79 1.33
CA LEU A 341 -39.29 7.86 0.26
C LEU A 341 -39.89 6.48 -0.12
N GLY A 342 -39.96 5.56 0.84
CA GLY A 342 -40.44 4.19 0.62
C GLY A 342 -39.46 3.25 -0.08
N ARG A 343 -38.18 3.62 -0.14
CA ARG A 343 -37.09 2.89 -0.77
C ARG A 343 -35.94 2.64 0.22
N GLU A 344 -35.20 1.58 0.02
CA GLU A 344 -34.02 1.30 0.83
C GLU A 344 -32.98 2.43 0.68
N SER A 345 -32.42 2.84 1.81
CA SER A 345 -31.49 3.95 1.92
C SER A 345 -30.36 3.60 2.88
N LYS A 346 -29.11 3.87 2.47
CA LYS A 346 -27.92 3.69 3.30
C LYS A 346 -27.26 5.05 3.46
N THR A 347 -27.26 5.56 4.69
CA THR A 347 -26.68 6.87 5.01
C THR A 347 -25.34 6.70 5.74
N THR A 348 -24.32 7.43 5.30
CA THR A 348 -23.01 7.50 5.93
C THR A 348 -22.70 8.96 6.27
N LEU A 349 -22.36 9.21 7.53
CA LEU A 349 -21.79 10.49 7.97
C LEU A 349 -20.44 10.22 8.61
N GLY A 350 -19.46 11.05 8.35
CA GLY A 350 -18.15 10.84 8.93
C GLY A 350 -17.38 12.12 9.17
N TRP A 351 -16.53 12.03 10.18
CA TRP A 351 -15.48 12.99 10.49
C TRP A 351 -14.16 12.25 10.66
N ARG A 352 -13.13 12.81 10.07
CA ARG A 352 -11.76 12.31 10.19
C ARG A 352 -10.80 13.48 10.30
N THR A 353 -9.83 13.37 11.20
CA THR A 353 -8.74 14.34 11.30
C THR A 353 -7.42 13.63 11.57
N THR A 354 -6.34 14.09 10.95
CA THR A 354 -4.96 13.71 11.28
C THR A 354 -4.15 14.96 11.43
N LYS A 355 -3.35 15.03 12.49
CA LYS A 355 -2.53 16.21 12.81
C LYS A 355 -1.12 15.80 13.22
N HIS A 356 -0.11 16.47 12.65
CA HIS A 356 1.25 16.45 13.16
C HIS A 356 1.34 17.05 14.56
N LEU A 357 2.04 16.36 15.45
CA LEU A 357 2.41 16.91 16.75
C LEU A 357 3.63 17.82 16.62
N PRO A 358 3.88 18.72 17.62
CA PRO A 358 4.92 19.75 17.52
C PRO A 358 6.35 19.24 17.37
N ASN A 359 6.62 17.96 17.66
CA ASN A 359 7.92 17.31 17.49
C ASN A 359 8.18 16.80 16.05
N SER A 360 7.22 16.97 15.13
CA SER A 360 7.41 16.60 13.73
C SER A 360 8.35 17.57 13.05
N GLY A 361 9.35 17.03 12.33
CA GLY A 361 10.35 17.84 11.65
C GLY A 361 11.52 17.03 11.13
N ALA A 362 12.59 17.74 10.74
CA ALA A 362 13.82 17.13 10.26
C ALA A 362 15.06 17.90 10.73
N SER A 363 16.13 17.17 11.02
CA SER A 363 17.47 17.74 11.22
C SER A 363 18.38 17.33 10.09
N GLN A 364 19.05 18.31 9.48
CA GLN A 364 19.97 18.13 8.35
C GLN A 364 21.42 18.26 8.78
N PHE A 365 22.28 17.35 8.30
CA PHE A 365 23.71 17.34 8.52
C PHE A 365 24.42 17.22 7.18
N ALA A 366 25.43 18.04 6.93
CA ALA A 366 26.25 17.92 5.72
C ALA A 366 27.19 16.72 5.81
N ARG A 367 27.30 15.96 4.75
CA ARG A 367 28.27 14.84 4.65
C ARG A 367 29.69 15.40 4.51
N THR A 368 30.61 14.83 5.23
CA THR A 368 32.05 15.19 5.15
C THR A 368 32.84 14.18 4.34
N SER A 369 32.65 12.88 4.56
CA SER A 369 33.26 11.79 3.78
C SER A 369 32.62 10.45 4.15
N GLY A 370 32.41 9.54 3.18
CA GLY A 370 31.77 8.24 3.45
C GLY A 370 30.50 8.37 4.26
N ASP A 371 30.30 7.60 5.32
CA ASP A 371 29.18 7.73 6.28
C ASP A 371 29.49 8.73 7.44
N ASN A 372 30.39 9.69 7.24
CA ASN A 372 30.70 10.71 8.22
C ASN A 372 29.98 12.02 7.92
N PHE A 373 29.42 12.64 8.96
CA PHE A 373 28.64 13.87 8.89
C PHE A 373 29.20 14.92 9.84
N GLY A 374 29.19 16.17 9.38
CA GLY A 374 29.58 17.33 10.16
C GLY A 374 28.54 17.73 11.20
N ALA A 375 28.69 18.96 11.68
CA ALA A 375 27.70 19.54 12.59
C ALA A 375 26.34 19.69 11.90
N ARG A 376 25.28 19.76 12.70
CA ARG A 376 23.93 20.09 12.24
C ARG A 376 23.95 21.40 11.46
N SER A 377 23.46 21.35 10.23
CA SER A 377 23.39 22.50 9.33
C SER A 377 22.04 23.20 9.36
N ARG A 378 20.94 22.43 9.53
CA ARG A 378 19.57 22.95 9.57
C ARG A 378 18.67 22.10 10.45
N ASP A 379 17.62 22.75 10.98
CA ASP A 379 16.43 22.09 11.49
C ASP A 379 15.20 22.63 10.78
N PHE A 380 14.27 21.74 10.55
CA PHE A 380 12.94 22.03 10.02
C PHE A 380 11.89 21.61 11.04
N SER A 381 10.92 22.46 11.26
CA SER A 381 9.66 22.12 11.94
C SER A 381 8.58 21.92 10.88
N TYR A 382 7.89 20.81 10.93
CA TYR A 382 6.79 20.49 10.03
C TYR A 382 5.49 20.46 10.82
N GLN A 383 4.50 21.22 10.36
CA GLN A 383 3.15 21.15 10.88
C GLN A 383 2.18 20.87 9.75
N GLY A 384 1.23 20.01 10.01
CA GLY A 384 0.22 19.64 9.06
C GLY A 384 -1.03 19.15 9.75
N SER A 385 -2.18 19.39 9.15
CA SER A 385 -3.42 18.75 9.53
C SER A 385 -4.32 18.58 8.32
N ASP A 386 -5.03 17.44 8.31
CA ASP A 386 -6.07 17.12 7.35
C ASP A 386 -7.34 16.83 8.12
N THR A 387 -8.41 17.55 7.83
CA THR A 387 -9.73 17.32 8.44
C THR A 387 -10.75 17.14 7.33
N VAL A 388 -11.49 16.05 7.35
CA VAL A 388 -12.54 15.72 6.39
C VAL A 388 -13.85 15.51 7.12
N LEU A 389 -14.87 16.22 6.68
CA LEU A 389 -16.27 15.96 7.00
C LEU A 389 -16.92 15.40 5.75
N HIS A 390 -17.56 14.23 5.83
CA HIS A 390 -18.25 13.68 4.68
C HIS A 390 -19.67 13.22 5.04
N ALA A 391 -20.54 13.34 4.05
CA ALA A 391 -21.90 12.81 4.08
C ALA A 391 -22.18 12.12 2.76
N GLY A 392 -22.74 10.92 2.83
CA GLY A 392 -23.11 10.12 1.67
C GLY A 392 -24.45 9.43 1.90
N ASN A 393 -25.13 9.14 0.80
CA ASN A 393 -26.35 8.35 0.79
C ASN A 393 -26.42 7.49 -0.47
N ASP A 394 -26.72 6.21 -0.30
CA ASP A 394 -27.09 5.30 -1.36
C ASP A 394 -28.59 5.04 -1.27
N LEU A 395 -29.32 5.45 -2.29
CA LEU A 395 -30.78 5.33 -2.40
C LEU A 395 -31.15 4.36 -3.52
N GLU A 396 -31.91 3.34 -3.20
CA GLU A 396 -32.52 2.49 -4.21
C GLU A 396 -33.65 3.25 -4.92
N LEU A 397 -33.48 3.60 -6.19
CA LEU A 397 -34.46 4.33 -6.98
C LEU A 397 -35.63 3.43 -7.45
N ILE A 398 -35.25 2.28 -7.98
CA ILE A 398 -36.11 1.16 -8.35
C ILE A 398 -35.38 -0.12 -7.96
N PRO A 399 -36.01 -1.29 -7.92
CA PRO A 399 -35.32 -2.53 -7.57
C PRO A 399 -33.99 -2.68 -8.31
N ASP A 400 -32.93 -2.92 -7.55
CA ASP A 400 -31.55 -3.14 -8.01
C ASP A 400 -30.85 -1.94 -8.65
N LEU A 401 -31.50 -0.76 -8.79
CA LEU A 401 -30.87 0.48 -9.27
C LEU A 401 -30.63 1.45 -8.13
N TRP A 402 -29.37 1.72 -7.85
CA TRP A 402 -28.92 2.54 -6.75
C TRP A 402 -28.32 3.87 -7.21
N LEU A 403 -28.73 4.94 -6.58
CA LEU A 403 -28.15 6.27 -6.71
C LEU A 403 -27.27 6.57 -5.50
N THR A 404 -25.99 6.76 -5.72
CA THR A 404 -25.03 7.21 -4.72
C THR A 404 -24.83 8.71 -4.84
N THR A 405 -25.03 9.44 -3.76
CA THR A 405 -24.71 10.86 -3.65
C THR A 405 -23.80 11.11 -2.46
N GLY A 406 -22.87 12.06 -2.58
CA GLY A 406 -21.99 12.37 -1.46
C GLY A 406 -21.29 13.71 -1.62
N LEU A 407 -20.87 14.26 -0.49
CA LEU A 407 -20.04 15.46 -0.40
C LEU A 407 -19.04 15.31 0.73
N ALA A 408 -17.78 15.52 0.43
CA ALA A 408 -16.74 15.70 1.44
C ALA A 408 -16.27 17.16 1.45
N MET A 409 -16.15 17.72 2.65
CA MET A 409 -15.54 19.01 2.94
C MET A 409 -14.18 18.76 3.55
N ILE A 410 -13.13 19.29 2.94
CA ILE A 410 -11.74 19.00 3.27
C ILE A 410 -11.06 20.28 3.69
N TYR A 411 -10.54 20.31 4.91
CA TYR A 411 -9.69 21.39 5.40
C TYR A 411 -8.27 20.90 5.57
N THR A 412 -7.32 21.53 4.92
CA THR A 412 -5.90 21.19 5.00
C THR A 412 -5.08 22.37 5.50
N ARG A 413 -4.10 22.09 6.34
CA ARG A 413 -3.08 23.04 6.78
C ARG A 413 -1.71 22.42 6.55
N ARG A 414 -0.80 23.21 6.00
CA ARG A 414 0.60 22.85 5.79
C ARG A 414 1.51 23.98 6.23
N GLU A 415 2.52 23.66 7.00
CA GLU A 415 3.52 24.61 7.44
C GLU A 415 4.90 23.96 7.47
N SER A 416 5.88 24.63 6.91
CA SER A 416 7.28 24.28 6.99
C SER A 416 8.06 25.52 7.43
N ASP A 417 8.90 25.35 8.45
CA ASP A 417 9.70 26.43 9.03
C ASP A 417 11.13 25.95 9.23
N VAL A 418 12.11 26.71 8.72
CA VAL A 418 13.54 26.49 9.02
C VAL A 418 13.82 27.08 10.38
N SER A 419 13.71 26.26 11.42
CA SER A 419 13.86 26.67 12.82
C SER A 419 15.34 26.87 13.22
N TYR A 420 16.28 26.36 12.41
CA TYR A 420 17.73 26.61 12.55
C TYR A 420 18.41 26.54 11.17
N PRO A 421 19.34 27.51 10.83
CA PRO A 421 19.53 28.79 11.54
C PRO A 421 18.28 29.66 11.49
N LEU A 422 18.15 30.58 12.42
CA LEU A 422 17.04 31.53 12.45
C LEU A 422 16.98 32.31 11.11
N ASN A 423 15.77 32.60 10.65
CA ASN A 423 15.46 33.28 9.39
C ASN A 423 15.75 32.45 8.11
N GLY A 424 15.79 31.12 8.23
CA GLY A 424 16.00 30.22 7.09
C GLY A 424 14.80 30.07 6.13
N GLY A 425 13.66 30.68 6.44
CA GLY A 425 12.45 30.68 5.64
C GLY A 425 11.28 29.94 6.31
N LYS A 426 10.08 30.42 6.04
CA LYS A 426 8.83 29.82 6.50
C LYS A 426 7.78 29.87 5.42
N VAL A 427 7.06 28.77 5.23
CA VAL A 427 5.87 28.68 4.36
C VAL A 427 4.72 28.15 5.20
N SER A 428 3.57 28.81 5.13
CA SER A 428 2.34 28.37 5.81
C SER A 428 1.16 28.60 4.89
N GLN A 429 0.37 27.57 4.67
CA GLN A 429 -0.82 27.61 3.86
C GLN A 429 -1.95 26.79 4.46
N HIS A 430 -3.19 27.13 4.13
CA HIS A 430 -4.37 26.39 4.52
C HIS A 430 -5.46 26.58 3.45
N ASP A 431 -6.17 25.50 3.18
CA ASP A 431 -7.15 25.47 2.12
C ASP A 431 -8.42 24.75 2.54
N TRP A 432 -9.54 25.17 1.95
CA TRP A 432 -10.80 24.44 1.94
C TRP A 432 -11.11 23.91 0.56
N ASP A 433 -11.33 22.61 0.47
CA ASP A 433 -11.73 21.93 -0.74
C ASP A 433 -13.03 21.15 -0.56
N TYR A 434 -13.68 20.86 -1.69
CA TYR A 434 -14.91 20.09 -1.73
C TYR A 434 -14.77 18.95 -2.73
N ALA A 435 -15.16 17.74 -2.31
CA ALA A 435 -15.17 16.55 -3.15
C ALA A 435 -16.59 15.98 -3.26
N PRO A 436 -17.39 16.46 -4.23
CA PRO A 436 -18.69 15.88 -4.52
C PRO A 436 -18.55 14.54 -5.23
N ARG A 437 -19.54 13.67 -5.04
CA ARG A 437 -19.69 12.39 -5.71
C ARG A 437 -21.13 12.16 -6.13
N LEU A 438 -21.31 11.70 -7.37
CA LEU A 438 -22.57 11.21 -7.91
C LEU A 438 -22.29 9.88 -8.62
N GLY A 439 -23.00 8.83 -8.25
CA GLY A 439 -22.83 7.50 -8.85
C GLY A 439 -24.17 6.81 -9.11
N LEU A 440 -24.15 5.93 -10.07
CA LEU A 440 -25.25 5.00 -10.36
C LEU A 440 -24.69 3.58 -10.41
N ARG A 441 -25.40 2.65 -9.82
CA ARG A 441 -25.12 1.21 -9.87
C ARG A 441 -26.41 0.48 -10.21
N TYR A 442 -26.34 -0.42 -11.18
CA TYR A 442 -27.45 -1.27 -11.55
C TYR A 442 -27.05 -2.74 -11.51
N ASP A 443 -27.66 -3.49 -10.61
CA ASP A 443 -27.50 -4.92 -10.44
C ASP A 443 -28.44 -5.65 -11.44
N ILE A 444 -28.03 -5.74 -12.73
CA ILE A 444 -28.85 -6.29 -13.82
C ILE A 444 -29.25 -7.74 -13.50
N SER A 445 -28.36 -8.47 -12.88
CA SER A 445 -28.58 -9.82 -12.35
C SER A 445 -27.57 -10.10 -11.23
N PRO A 446 -27.72 -11.18 -10.45
CA PRO A 446 -26.70 -11.59 -9.47
C PRO A 446 -25.29 -11.77 -10.10
N GLN A 447 -25.23 -12.02 -11.41
CA GLN A 447 -23.99 -12.27 -12.16
C GLN A 447 -23.47 -11.07 -12.92
N LEU A 448 -24.22 -9.97 -13.02
CA LEU A 448 -23.83 -8.80 -13.81
C LEU A 448 -24.26 -7.49 -13.15
N GLN A 449 -23.29 -6.66 -12.87
CA GLN A 449 -23.47 -5.31 -12.36
C GLN A 449 -22.81 -4.31 -13.30
N VAL A 450 -23.47 -3.20 -13.56
CA VAL A 450 -22.89 -2.03 -14.26
C VAL A 450 -22.91 -0.82 -13.34
N TYR A 451 -21.94 0.06 -13.50
CA TYR A 451 -21.85 1.27 -12.67
C TYR A 451 -21.21 2.42 -13.43
N GLY A 452 -21.45 3.61 -12.93
CA GLY A 452 -20.74 4.80 -13.35
C GLY A 452 -20.75 5.86 -12.26
N ASN A 453 -19.73 6.70 -12.21
CA ASN A 453 -19.69 7.83 -11.29
C ASN A 453 -18.98 9.04 -11.89
N LEU A 454 -19.37 10.20 -11.37
CA LEU A 454 -18.66 11.45 -11.51
C LEU A 454 -18.26 11.91 -10.12
N SER A 455 -16.97 12.13 -9.91
CA SER A 455 -16.44 12.37 -8.58
C SER A 455 -15.23 13.30 -8.61
N ARG A 456 -14.97 13.97 -7.49
CA ARG A 456 -13.78 14.79 -7.29
C ARG A 456 -12.97 14.26 -6.13
N SER A 457 -11.63 14.29 -6.27
CA SER A 457 -10.65 14.02 -5.21
C SER A 457 -9.66 15.16 -5.08
N VAL A 458 -9.03 15.24 -3.92
CA VAL A 458 -8.07 16.30 -3.55
C VAL A 458 -6.87 15.66 -2.90
N GLU A 459 -5.67 16.17 -3.20
CA GLU A 459 -4.45 15.75 -2.50
C GLU A 459 -3.61 17.00 -2.21
N PRO A 460 -3.35 17.31 -0.93
CA PRO A 460 -2.51 18.44 -0.56
C PRO A 460 -1.02 18.09 -0.68
N PRO A 461 -0.14 19.09 -0.85
CA PRO A 461 1.30 18.89 -0.76
C PRO A 461 1.69 18.43 0.65
N HIS A 462 2.88 17.85 0.80
CA HIS A 462 3.43 17.54 2.11
C HIS A 462 4.14 18.76 2.71
N PRO A 463 4.17 18.92 4.05
CA PRO A 463 4.92 20.03 4.68
C PRO A 463 6.39 20.07 4.26
N TRP A 464 7.04 18.92 4.14
CA TRP A 464 8.45 18.84 3.77
C TRP A 464 8.73 19.29 2.33
N SER A 465 7.74 19.29 1.43
CA SER A 465 7.89 19.74 0.04
C SER A 465 7.79 21.25 -0.13
N LEU A 466 7.29 21.97 0.88
CA LEU A 466 7.15 23.43 0.84
C LEU A 466 8.48 24.19 0.94
N ILE A 467 9.55 23.56 1.42
CA ILE A 467 10.90 24.11 1.43
C ILE A 467 11.86 23.07 0.86
N TRP A 468 12.31 23.28 -0.37
CA TRP A 468 13.40 22.47 -0.91
C TRP A 468 14.71 22.84 -0.25
N SER A 469 15.55 21.85 0.04
CA SER A 469 16.82 22.04 0.75
C SER A 469 17.96 21.31 0.07
N SER A 470 19.11 21.99 0.03
CA SER A 470 20.42 21.44 -0.34
C SER A 470 21.41 21.68 0.81
N PRO A 471 22.65 21.14 0.76
CA PRO A 471 23.65 21.43 1.79
C PRO A 471 23.92 22.92 2.00
N VAL A 472 23.74 23.75 0.98
CA VAL A 472 24.15 25.18 0.97
C VAL A 472 23.00 26.17 0.96
N ALA A 473 21.80 25.77 0.57
CA ALA A 473 20.67 26.68 0.38
C ALA A 473 19.30 26.03 0.71
N THR A 474 18.34 26.87 1.03
CA THR A 474 16.92 26.53 1.10
C THR A 474 16.15 27.38 0.11
N GLN A 475 15.07 26.82 -0.45
CA GLN A 475 14.17 27.53 -1.34
C GLN A 475 12.72 27.24 -0.96
N PRO A 476 11.98 28.24 -0.46
CA PRO A 476 10.53 28.13 -0.30
C PRO A 476 9.87 27.85 -1.65
N ILE A 477 8.86 27.00 -1.66
CA ILE A 477 8.07 26.65 -2.82
C ILE A 477 6.61 26.88 -2.49
N ASP A 478 5.92 27.63 -3.34
CA ASP A 478 4.47 27.79 -3.27
C ASP A 478 3.81 26.61 -4.02
N LEU A 479 3.09 25.75 -3.30
CA LEU A 479 2.42 24.58 -3.83
C LEU A 479 0.92 24.64 -3.53
N GLN A 480 0.10 24.37 -4.52
CA GLN A 480 -1.34 24.28 -4.40
C GLN A 480 -1.78 22.82 -4.23
N ASN A 481 -2.96 22.61 -3.63
CA ASN A 481 -3.58 21.29 -3.60
C ASN A 481 -3.86 20.82 -5.03
N GLN A 482 -3.48 19.60 -5.35
CA GLN A 482 -3.90 18.99 -6.63
C GLN A 482 -5.32 18.45 -6.51
N THR A 483 -6.09 18.58 -7.57
CA THR A 483 -7.46 18.10 -7.62
C THR A 483 -7.74 17.33 -8.90
N ALA A 484 -8.51 16.26 -8.82
CA ALA A 484 -8.96 15.50 -9.98
C ALA A 484 -10.48 15.45 -10.05
N THR A 485 -11.03 15.68 -11.23
CA THR A 485 -12.43 15.39 -11.55
C THR A 485 -12.46 14.20 -12.50
N THR A 486 -13.10 13.13 -12.06
CA THR A 486 -13.08 11.82 -12.72
C THR A 486 -14.46 11.39 -13.14
N LEU A 487 -14.62 11.00 -14.40
CA LEU A 487 -15.73 10.19 -14.90
C LEU A 487 -15.25 8.75 -15.01
N GLU A 488 -16.01 7.84 -14.39
CA GLU A 488 -15.73 6.41 -14.44
C GLU A 488 -16.97 5.65 -14.89
N LEU A 489 -16.77 4.66 -15.77
CA LEU A 489 -17.79 3.70 -16.20
C LEU A 489 -17.22 2.29 -16.08
N GLY A 490 -18.00 1.37 -15.58
CA GLY A 490 -17.52 0.00 -15.45
C GLY A 490 -18.62 -1.04 -15.37
N ALA A 491 -18.18 -2.27 -15.48
CA ALA A 491 -19.00 -3.46 -15.30
C ALA A 491 -18.20 -4.53 -14.59
N ARG A 492 -18.85 -5.34 -13.79
CA ARG A 492 -18.26 -6.49 -13.13
C ARG A 492 -19.26 -7.62 -13.00
N GLY A 493 -18.75 -8.82 -12.93
CA GLY A 493 -19.64 -9.98 -12.89
C GLY A 493 -18.96 -11.27 -12.47
N ASP A 494 -19.81 -12.26 -12.24
CA ASP A 494 -19.44 -13.66 -12.03
C ASP A 494 -20.30 -14.50 -12.95
N SER A 495 -19.72 -15.00 -14.02
CA SER A 495 -20.40 -15.69 -15.11
C SER A 495 -19.72 -17.02 -15.44
N ALA A 496 -20.17 -17.71 -16.46
CA ALA A 496 -19.51 -18.89 -16.98
C ALA A 496 -18.05 -18.62 -17.44
N LEU A 497 -17.70 -17.36 -17.69
CA LEU A 497 -16.32 -16.94 -17.97
C LEU A 497 -15.47 -16.78 -16.70
N GLY A 498 -16.06 -16.90 -15.52
CA GLY A 498 -15.43 -16.62 -14.23
C GLY A 498 -15.76 -15.24 -13.71
N ARG A 499 -15.05 -14.83 -12.64
CA ARG A 499 -15.14 -13.49 -12.06
C ARG A 499 -14.34 -12.51 -12.88
N TRP A 500 -14.96 -11.40 -13.24
CA TRP A 500 -14.32 -10.37 -14.07
C TRP A 500 -14.74 -8.97 -13.65
N ASP A 501 -13.87 -8.00 -13.91
CA ASP A 501 -14.17 -6.57 -13.81
C ASP A 501 -13.53 -5.83 -14.99
N LEU A 502 -14.22 -4.80 -15.45
CA LEU A 502 -13.78 -3.89 -16.50
C LEU A 502 -14.17 -2.47 -16.12
N ALA A 503 -13.22 -1.56 -16.10
CA ALA A 503 -13.46 -0.16 -15.85
C ALA A 503 -12.72 0.71 -16.88
N TRP A 504 -13.39 1.77 -17.32
CA TRP A 504 -12.80 2.87 -18.04
C TRP A 504 -12.94 4.14 -17.20
N TYR A 505 -11.91 4.99 -17.20
CA TYR A 505 -11.94 6.25 -16.50
C TYR A 505 -11.26 7.35 -17.32
N TYR A 506 -11.70 8.58 -17.06
CA TYR A 506 -11.13 9.83 -17.57
C TYR A 506 -11.09 10.84 -16.44
N SER A 507 -9.89 11.31 -16.09
CA SER A 507 -9.65 12.27 -15.02
C SER A 507 -8.97 13.52 -15.57
N GLN A 508 -9.53 14.69 -15.29
CA GLN A 508 -8.85 15.96 -15.45
C GLN A 508 -8.21 16.34 -14.12
N VAL A 509 -6.90 16.47 -14.13
CA VAL A 509 -6.12 16.85 -12.94
C VAL A 509 -5.67 18.29 -13.09
N ARG A 510 -5.81 19.08 -12.03
CA ARG A 510 -5.35 20.46 -11.94
C ARG A 510 -4.31 20.57 -10.83
N HIS A 511 -3.29 21.39 -11.07
CA HIS A 511 -2.19 21.63 -10.14
C HIS A 511 -1.51 20.31 -9.69
N GLU A 512 -1.36 19.37 -10.61
CA GLU A 512 -0.74 18.08 -10.27
C GLU A 512 0.63 18.28 -9.63
N LEU A 513 0.85 17.65 -8.49
CA LEU A 513 2.09 17.71 -7.75
C LEU A 513 3.09 16.75 -8.38
N LEU A 514 3.96 17.29 -9.20
CA LEU A 514 5.05 16.57 -9.85
C LEU A 514 6.37 16.83 -9.13
N ALA A 515 7.28 15.87 -9.17
CA ALA A 515 8.58 15.97 -8.55
C ALA A 515 9.70 15.73 -9.58
N VAL A 516 10.80 16.44 -9.43
CA VAL A 516 11.99 16.29 -10.27
C VAL A 516 13.23 16.20 -9.39
N GLU A 517 14.05 15.19 -9.62
CA GLU A 517 15.37 15.12 -9.03
C GLU A 517 16.33 16.00 -9.85
N ILE A 518 16.66 17.17 -9.29
CA ILE A 518 17.55 18.14 -9.93
C ILE A 518 19.01 17.69 -9.80
N VAL A 519 19.37 17.16 -8.63
CA VAL A 519 20.72 16.65 -8.32
C VAL A 519 20.56 15.27 -7.69
N PRO A 520 21.18 14.22 -8.24
CA PRO A 520 21.13 12.88 -7.66
C PRO A 520 21.53 12.84 -6.19
N GLY A 521 20.67 12.24 -5.36
CA GLY A 521 20.86 12.14 -3.91
C GLY A 521 20.46 13.39 -3.12
N LEU A 522 19.88 14.42 -3.74
CA LEU A 522 19.13 15.47 -3.03
C LEU A 522 17.63 15.15 -3.07
N PRO A 523 16.86 15.67 -2.10
CA PRO A 523 15.41 15.59 -2.17
C PRO A 523 14.90 16.14 -3.50
N ALA A 524 13.95 15.45 -4.10
CA ALA A 524 13.30 15.94 -5.31
C ALA A 524 12.59 17.27 -5.04
N LYS A 525 12.64 18.19 -5.99
CA LYS A 525 11.91 19.44 -5.93
C LYS A 525 10.52 19.22 -6.50
N GLU A 526 9.48 19.58 -5.75
CA GLU A 526 8.10 19.53 -6.19
C GLU A 526 7.66 20.83 -6.87
N PHE A 527 6.71 20.71 -7.80
CA PHE A 527 6.06 21.83 -8.47
C PHE A 527 4.63 21.42 -8.87
N ASN A 528 3.75 22.39 -9.03
CA ASN A 528 2.46 22.15 -9.64
C ASN A 528 2.60 22.21 -11.17
N ALA A 529 2.16 21.15 -11.83
CA ALA A 529 2.04 21.14 -13.29
C ALA A 529 0.87 22.00 -13.76
N SER A 530 0.86 22.30 -15.03
CA SER A 530 -0.35 22.72 -15.75
C SER A 530 -1.44 21.63 -15.68
N ALA A 531 -2.50 21.76 -16.44
CA ALA A 531 -3.51 20.71 -16.49
C ALA A 531 -2.93 19.40 -17.07
N THR A 532 -3.28 18.27 -16.44
CA THR A 532 -2.95 16.93 -16.94
C THR A 532 -4.20 16.09 -17.11
N VAL A 533 -4.10 15.04 -17.91
CA VAL A 533 -5.15 14.06 -18.14
C VAL A 533 -4.65 12.68 -17.74
N HIS A 534 -5.42 12.00 -16.93
CA HIS A 534 -5.21 10.60 -16.59
C HIS A 534 -6.41 9.80 -17.10
N GLN A 535 -6.21 8.98 -18.10
CA GLN A 535 -7.25 8.10 -18.64
C GLN A 535 -6.74 6.68 -18.82
N GLY A 536 -7.65 5.72 -18.75
CA GLY A 536 -7.24 4.35 -18.91
C GLY A 536 -8.38 3.33 -18.94
N VAL A 537 -7.97 2.09 -19.16
CA VAL A 537 -8.82 0.90 -19.09
C VAL A 537 -8.17 -0.11 -18.16
N GLU A 538 -8.96 -0.63 -17.25
CA GLU A 538 -8.56 -1.60 -16.23
C GLU A 538 -9.43 -2.85 -16.40
N ALA A 539 -8.81 -4.02 -16.55
CA ALA A 539 -9.52 -5.29 -16.73
C ALA A 539 -8.92 -6.38 -15.86
N GLY A 540 -9.77 -7.09 -15.12
CA GLY A 540 -9.46 -8.26 -14.32
C GLY A 540 -10.27 -9.47 -14.77
N LEU A 541 -9.67 -10.65 -14.74
CA LEU A 541 -10.34 -11.93 -14.99
C LEU A 541 -9.73 -13.01 -14.12
N ASP A 542 -10.56 -13.72 -13.39
CA ASP A 542 -10.22 -14.97 -12.67
C ASP A 542 -11.21 -16.06 -13.09
N THR A 543 -10.75 -17.01 -13.91
CA THR A 543 -11.61 -18.01 -14.54
C THR A 543 -11.11 -19.43 -14.31
N THR A 544 -12.04 -20.36 -14.18
CA THR A 544 -11.77 -21.80 -14.21
C THR A 544 -11.92 -22.29 -15.65
N LEU A 545 -10.78 -22.59 -16.28
CA LEU A 545 -10.77 -23.10 -17.66
C LEU A 545 -11.24 -24.53 -17.75
N TRP A 546 -10.97 -25.31 -16.71
CA TRP A 546 -11.36 -26.71 -16.64
C TRP A 546 -11.35 -27.18 -15.17
N GLU A 547 -12.32 -28.00 -14.83
CA GLU A 547 -12.43 -28.62 -13.52
C GLU A 547 -13.09 -29.99 -13.65
N ARG A 548 -12.51 -30.99 -12.98
CA ARG A 548 -13.08 -32.33 -12.89
C ARG A 548 -12.84 -32.91 -11.52
N ALA A 549 -13.92 -33.33 -10.87
CA ALA A 549 -13.87 -33.97 -9.57
C ALA A 549 -12.91 -35.17 -9.55
N GLY A 550 -12.06 -35.27 -8.55
CA GLY A 550 -11.05 -36.30 -8.40
C GLY A 550 -9.84 -36.21 -9.34
N THR A 551 -9.82 -35.22 -10.25
CA THR A 551 -8.68 -35.01 -11.16
C THR A 551 -7.98 -33.68 -10.88
N GLY A 552 -8.72 -32.58 -10.78
CA GLY A 552 -8.16 -31.27 -10.45
C GLY A 552 -8.86 -30.12 -11.16
N LYS A 553 -8.26 -28.94 -11.03
CA LYS A 553 -8.76 -27.67 -11.52
C LYS A 553 -7.66 -26.89 -12.24
N LEU A 554 -7.94 -26.43 -13.46
CA LEU A 554 -7.08 -25.48 -14.21
C LEU A 554 -7.72 -24.10 -14.17
N SER A 555 -7.01 -23.13 -13.60
CA SER A 555 -7.47 -21.74 -13.49
C SER A 555 -6.53 -20.78 -14.19
N LEU A 556 -7.10 -19.67 -14.70
CA LEU A 556 -6.39 -18.58 -15.33
C LEU A 556 -6.78 -17.28 -14.63
N ARG A 557 -5.80 -16.55 -14.13
CA ARG A 557 -5.96 -15.21 -13.56
C ARG A 557 -5.23 -14.20 -14.41
N GLN A 558 -5.87 -13.07 -14.70
CA GLN A 558 -5.30 -12.01 -15.53
C GLN A 558 -5.65 -10.63 -14.97
N ALA A 559 -4.71 -9.71 -15.08
CA ALA A 559 -4.94 -8.29 -14.84
C ALA A 559 -4.25 -7.49 -15.94
N TYR A 560 -4.99 -6.59 -16.56
CA TYR A 560 -4.49 -5.68 -17.59
C TYR A 560 -4.83 -4.24 -17.24
N THR A 561 -3.86 -3.36 -17.44
CA THR A 561 -4.00 -1.93 -17.25
C THR A 561 -3.46 -1.20 -18.47
N PHE A 562 -4.30 -0.39 -19.09
CA PHE A 562 -3.92 0.63 -20.05
C PHE A 562 -3.94 1.99 -19.35
N SER A 563 -2.83 2.73 -19.43
CA SER A 563 -2.63 4.02 -18.76
C SER A 563 -2.13 5.05 -19.76
N ASP A 564 -2.90 6.08 -20.01
CA ASP A 564 -2.53 7.22 -20.84
C ASP A 564 -2.59 8.50 -20.01
N PHE A 565 -1.40 8.88 -19.50
CA PHE A 565 -1.24 10.05 -18.64
C PHE A 565 -0.34 11.06 -19.33
N HIS A 566 -0.84 12.29 -19.52
CA HIS A 566 -0.14 13.29 -20.30
C HIS A 566 -0.49 14.72 -19.84
N TYR A 567 0.37 15.64 -20.14
CA TYR A 567 0.09 17.07 -20.06
C TYR A 567 -1.04 17.44 -21.03
N ARG A 568 -1.70 18.56 -20.76
CA ARG A 568 -2.69 19.12 -21.64
C ARG A 568 -2.34 20.56 -21.94
N ASP A 569 -1.92 20.81 -23.18
CA ASP A 569 -1.55 22.15 -23.69
C ASP A 569 -0.53 22.86 -22.77
N ASP A 570 0.46 22.11 -22.22
CA ASP A 570 1.51 22.69 -21.38
C ASP A 570 2.45 23.56 -22.21
N GLU A 571 2.81 24.76 -21.70
CA GLU A 571 3.67 25.70 -22.44
C GLU A 571 5.05 25.15 -22.78
N GLN A 572 5.57 24.23 -21.98
CA GLN A 572 6.90 23.67 -22.13
C GLN A 572 6.89 22.26 -22.70
N PHE A 573 5.98 21.42 -22.24
CA PHE A 573 5.93 20.00 -22.55
C PHE A 573 4.80 19.62 -23.53
N GLY A 574 3.95 20.59 -23.94
CA GLY A 574 2.82 20.32 -24.84
C GLY A 574 1.89 19.26 -24.29
N ASP A 575 1.72 18.16 -25.03
CA ASP A 575 0.94 16.97 -24.62
C ASP A 575 1.83 15.77 -24.32
N ASN A 576 3.05 15.99 -23.86
CA ASN A 576 3.98 14.94 -23.50
C ASN A 576 3.40 14.04 -22.41
N ARG A 577 3.78 12.76 -22.46
CA ARG A 577 3.40 11.77 -21.46
C ARG A 577 4.07 12.04 -20.15
N LEU A 578 3.35 11.79 -19.06
CA LEU A 578 3.94 11.76 -17.73
C LEU A 578 4.87 10.55 -17.62
N PRO A 579 6.12 10.72 -17.13
CA PRO A 579 7.09 9.63 -17.03
C PRO A 579 6.84 8.73 -15.83
N GLY A 580 7.52 7.58 -15.78
CA GLY A 580 7.62 6.73 -14.59
C GLY A 580 6.64 5.57 -14.52
N ILE A 581 5.70 5.44 -15.46
CA ILE A 581 4.76 4.32 -15.52
C ILE A 581 4.60 3.79 -16.96
N PRO A 582 4.45 2.46 -17.17
CA PRO A 582 4.18 1.91 -18.48
C PRO A 582 2.76 2.22 -18.96
N MET A 583 2.59 2.43 -20.28
CA MET A 583 1.27 2.57 -20.90
C MET A 583 0.46 1.28 -20.82
N HIS A 584 1.10 0.15 -21.03
CA HIS A 584 0.49 -1.18 -20.97
C HIS A 584 1.19 -1.99 -19.89
N TYR A 585 0.41 -2.50 -18.96
CA TYR A 585 0.88 -3.38 -17.91
C TYR A 585 -0.03 -4.60 -17.82
N TYR A 586 0.56 -5.79 -17.88
CA TYR A 586 -0.16 -7.05 -17.85
C TYR A 586 0.47 -8.02 -16.88
N GLN A 587 -0.36 -8.72 -16.11
CA GLN A 587 0.02 -9.84 -15.27
C GLN A 587 -0.93 -11.01 -15.52
N GLY A 588 -0.39 -12.21 -15.67
CA GLY A 588 -1.19 -13.43 -15.87
C GLY A 588 -0.60 -14.62 -15.13
N GLU A 589 -1.46 -15.50 -14.66
CA GLU A 589 -1.10 -16.77 -14.01
C GLU A 589 -2.01 -17.87 -14.51
N LEU A 590 -1.43 -18.94 -15.06
CA LEU A 590 -2.10 -20.21 -15.37
C LEU A 590 -1.68 -21.22 -14.30
N ARG A 591 -2.65 -21.80 -13.59
CA ARG A 591 -2.42 -22.68 -12.44
C ARG A 591 -3.28 -23.94 -12.52
N TYR A 592 -2.66 -25.05 -12.16
CA TYR A 592 -3.32 -26.33 -11.97
C TYR A 592 -3.26 -26.75 -10.50
N ASP A 593 -4.42 -27.07 -9.93
CA ASP A 593 -4.58 -27.54 -8.56
C ASP A 593 -5.04 -29.00 -8.57
N TRP A 594 -4.28 -29.87 -7.89
CA TRP A 594 -4.64 -31.28 -7.71
C TRP A 594 -5.47 -31.49 -6.45
N PRO A 595 -6.38 -32.51 -6.44
CA PRO A 595 -7.18 -32.83 -5.23
C PRO A 595 -6.33 -33.24 -4.00
N SER A 596 -5.09 -33.66 -4.22
CA SER A 596 -4.12 -34.00 -3.17
C SER A 596 -3.53 -32.79 -2.45
N GLY A 597 -3.90 -31.57 -2.86
CA GLY A 597 -3.39 -30.30 -2.33
C GLY A 597 -2.13 -29.79 -3.04
N PHE A 598 -1.53 -30.55 -3.95
CA PHE A 598 -0.46 -30.01 -4.81
C PHE A 598 -1.00 -28.99 -5.79
N TYR A 599 -0.17 -28.01 -6.14
CA TYR A 599 -0.44 -27.07 -7.21
C TYR A 599 0.83 -26.74 -7.98
N ALA A 600 0.63 -26.38 -9.26
CA ALA A 600 1.68 -25.87 -10.12
C ALA A 600 1.13 -24.77 -11.03
N GLY A 601 1.92 -23.73 -11.24
CA GLY A 601 1.51 -22.64 -12.12
C GLY A 601 2.69 -21.97 -12.79
N VAL A 602 2.38 -21.31 -13.90
CA VAL A 602 3.29 -20.40 -14.60
C VAL A 602 2.68 -19.01 -14.58
N ASN A 603 3.52 -18.01 -14.41
CA ASN A 603 3.08 -16.62 -14.36
C ASN A 603 3.94 -15.72 -15.26
N THR A 604 3.36 -14.62 -15.68
CA THR A 604 4.04 -13.63 -16.50
C THR A 604 3.68 -12.22 -16.05
N GLN A 605 4.64 -11.32 -16.20
CA GLN A 605 4.47 -9.88 -16.03
C GLN A 605 5.06 -9.19 -17.26
N MET A 606 4.30 -8.28 -17.87
CA MET A 606 4.73 -7.55 -19.05
C MET A 606 4.47 -6.07 -18.88
N ALA A 607 5.43 -5.25 -19.29
CA ALA A 607 5.30 -3.80 -19.28
C ALA A 607 5.81 -3.21 -20.60
N SER A 608 5.11 -2.22 -21.12
CA SER A 608 5.59 -1.42 -22.25
C SER A 608 6.76 -0.52 -21.83
N LYS A 609 7.39 0.16 -22.79
CA LYS A 609 8.42 1.17 -22.50
C LYS A 609 7.88 2.28 -21.59
N VAL A 610 8.76 2.85 -20.77
CA VAL A 610 8.46 3.90 -19.80
C VAL A 610 9.28 5.13 -20.10
N GLN A 611 8.64 6.30 -20.24
CA GLN A 611 9.35 7.57 -20.36
C GLN A 611 10.11 7.88 -19.07
N VAL A 612 11.34 8.41 -19.18
CA VAL A 612 12.20 8.68 -18.02
C VAL A 612 12.25 10.15 -17.65
N ASP A 613 11.82 11.05 -18.54
CA ASP A 613 11.78 12.47 -18.28
C ASP A 613 10.49 13.13 -18.84
N TYR A 614 10.16 14.30 -18.33
CA TYR A 614 8.98 15.06 -18.75
C TYR A 614 9.08 15.57 -20.21
N ALA A 615 10.30 15.74 -20.73
CA ALA A 615 10.51 16.08 -22.12
C ALA A 615 10.26 14.91 -23.08
N ASN A 616 10.07 13.69 -22.57
CA ASN A 616 9.97 12.44 -23.32
C ASN A 616 11.18 12.17 -24.23
N SER A 617 12.34 12.69 -23.83
CA SER A 617 13.57 12.62 -24.64
C SER A 617 14.21 11.22 -24.63
N TYR A 618 13.92 10.41 -23.61
CA TYR A 618 14.49 9.08 -23.42
C TYR A 618 13.49 8.12 -22.74
N HIS A 619 13.74 6.81 -22.83
CA HIS A 619 12.85 5.80 -22.24
C HIS A 619 13.59 4.55 -21.75
N ALA A 620 13.06 3.91 -20.69
CA ALA A 620 13.39 2.56 -20.29
C ALA A 620 12.66 1.53 -21.19
N ASP A 621 13.34 0.40 -21.47
CA ASP A 621 12.83 -0.61 -22.41
C ASP A 621 11.62 -1.39 -21.84
N ALA A 622 10.77 -1.86 -22.74
CA ALA A 622 9.74 -2.83 -22.45
C ALA A 622 10.34 -4.17 -21.98
N TYR A 623 9.60 -4.88 -21.14
CA TYR A 623 10.03 -6.17 -20.66
C TYR A 623 8.87 -7.17 -20.55
N ALA A 624 9.24 -8.45 -20.58
CA ALA A 624 8.37 -9.58 -20.23
C ALA A 624 9.15 -10.52 -19.29
N LEU A 625 8.54 -10.86 -18.18
CA LEU A 625 9.08 -11.78 -17.18
C LEU A 625 8.25 -13.06 -17.19
N LEU A 626 8.92 -14.18 -16.99
CA LEU A 626 8.29 -15.48 -16.81
C LEU A 626 8.66 -16.03 -15.43
N GLY A 627 7.70 -16.54 -14.70
CA GLY A 627 7.89 -17.21 -13.42
C GLY A 627 7.15 -18.54 -13.37
N ALA A 628 7.47 -19.36 -12.37
CA ALA A 628 6.74 -20.58 -12.07
C ALA A 628 6.59 -20.73 -10.55
N ARG A 629 5.50 -21.35 -10.14
CA ARG A 629 5.23 -21.65 -8.74
C ARG A 629 4.76 -23.09 -8.61
N LEU A 630 5.28 -23.77 -7.60
CA LEU A 630 4.90 -25.12 -7.22
C LEU A 630 4.64 -25.10 -5.71
N GLY A 631 3.73 -25.93 -5.25
CA GLY A 631 3.54 -26.06 -3.81
C GLY A 631 2.54 -27.15 -3.44
N TRP A 632 2.35 -27.25 -2.15
CA TRP A 632 1.42 -28.20 -1.55
C TRP A 632 0.80 -27.62 -0.30
N ASP A 633 -0.52 -27.57 -0.29
CA ASP A 633 -1.33 -27.28 0.87
C ASP A 633 -1.91 -28.61 1.38
N SER A 634 -1.63 -28.98 2.62
CA SER A 634 -2.16 -30.21 3.16
C SER A 634 -3.69 -30.23 3.14
N PRO A 635 -4.33 -31.39 2.97
CA PRO A 635 -5.79 -31.49 3.00
C PRO A 635 -6.42 -31.00 4.30
N LYS A 636 -5.66 -31.00 5.40
CA LYS A 636 -6.07 -30.44 6.69
C LYS A 636 -5.75 -28.96 6.82
N GLN A 637 -5.08 -28.35 5.83
CA GLN A 637 -4.64 -26.96 5.83
C GLN A 637 -3.74 -26.59 7.03
N ASP A 638 -3.06 -27.58 7.64
CA ASP A 638 -2.09 -27.36 8.70
C ASP A 638 -0.67 -27.13 8.16
N TRP A 639 -0.32 -27.72 7.00
CA TRP A 639 0.94 -27.50 6.30
C TRP A 639 0.73 -26.78 4.98
N GLN A 640 1.61 -25.79 4.71
CA GLN A 640 1.78 -25.19 3.40
C GLN A 640 3.26 -25.21 3.04
N THR A 641 3.57 -25.62 1.82
CA THR A 641 4.94 -25.56 1.27
C THR A 641 4.89 -25.00 -0.13
N TRP A 642 5.89 -24.23 -0.49
CA TRP A 642 5.93 -23.64 -1.83
C TRP A 642 7.36 -23.42 -2.31
N LEU A 643 7.50 -23.40 -3.63
CA LEU A 643 8.68 -23.03 -4.39
C LEU A 643 8.26 -21.98 -5.44
N ASP A 644 8.88 -20.81 -5.41
CA ASP A 644 8.59 -19.68 -6.29
C ASP A 644 9.85 -19.36 -7.13
N LEU A 645 9.74 -19.56 -8.45
CA LEU A 645 10.79 -19.32 -9.42
C LEU A 645 10.48 -18.02 -10.16
N ARG A 646 11.27 -16.99 -9.94
CA ARG A 646 11.04 -15.66 -10.50
C ARG A 646 12.02 -15.35 -11.61
N ASN A 647 11.55 -14.67 -12.65
CA ASN A 647 12.34 -14.24 -13.80
C ASN A 647 13.20 -15.39 -14.39
N LEU A 648 12.53 -16.48 -14.76
CA LEU A 648 13.14 -17.71 -15.32
C LEU A 648 14.09 -17.45 -16.51
N THR A 649 13.79 -16.42 -17.29
CA THR A 649 14.60 -16.04 -18.47
C THR A 649 15.79 -15.15 -18.11
N ASN A 650 15.94 -14.82 -16.83
CA ASN A 650 16.96 -13.88 -16.34
C ASN A 650 16.96 -12.55 -17.13
N LYS A 651 15.77 -12.04 -17.48
CA LYS A 651 15.60 -10.78 -18.20
C LYS A 651 16.15 -9.63 -17.37
N ARG A 652 17.01 -8.82 -17.98
CA ARG A 652 17.51 -7.56 -17.42
C ARG A 652 16.54 -6.44 -17.81
N TYR A 653 16.08 -5.69 -16.83
CA TYR A 653 15.03 -4.67 -17.02
C TYR A 653 15.09 -3.61 -15.92
N ALA A 654 14.51 -2.44 -16.20
CA ALA A 654 14.23 -1.42 -15.21
C ALA A 654 12.88 -1.72 -14.53
N ALA A 655 12.90 -1.93 -13.22
CA ALA A 655 11.66 -2.14 -12.43
C ALA A 655 10.96 -0.82 -12.16
N THR A 656 11.73 0.22 -11.80
CA THR A 656 11.20 1.56 -11.53
C THR A 656 12.04 2.63 -12.21
N VAL A 657 11.42 3.79 -12.42
CA VAL A 657 12.05 4.99 -12.98
C VAL A 657 11.80 6.16 -12.04
N THR A 658 12.82 6.97 -11.80
CA THR A 658 12.72 8.27 -11.13
C THR A 658 12.73 9.37 -12.21
N PRO A 659 11.67 10.18 -12.32
CA PRO A 659 11.55 11.17 -13.38
C PRO A 659 12.64 12.23 -13.38
N GLY A 660 13.17 12.54 -14.57
CA GLY A 660 13.99 13.70 -14.84
C GLY A 660 13.18 14.82 -15.50
N TYR A 661 13.74 16.01 -15.52
CA TYR A 661 13.12 17.15 -16.17
C TYR A 661 13.21 17.08 -17.69
N ASN A 662 14.46 17.07 -18.20
CA ASN A 662 14.79 16.89 -19.59
C ASN A 662 16.24 16.35 -19.68
N ASP A 663 16.37 15.11 -20.00
CA ASP A 663 17.67 14.43 -20.09
C ASP A 663 18.32 14.60 -21.48
N ALA A 664 17.67 15.37 -22.37
CA ALA A 664 18.15 15.70 -23.73
C ALA A 664 18.57 14.46 -24.55
N GLY A 665 17.86 13.35 -24.39
CA GLY A 665 18.17 12.08 -25.05
C GLY A 665 19.36 11.32 -24.46
N GLN A 666 19.92 11.76 -23.33
CA GLN A 666 21.05 11.12 -22.67
C GLN A 666 20.58 9.97 -21.77
N ASP A 667 21.39 8.93 -21.68
CA ASP A 667 21.16 7.81 -20.76
C ASP A 667 21.65 8.18 -19.34
N ILE A 668 20.79 8.85 -18.59
CA ILE A 668 21.06 9.26 -17.21
C ILE A 668 20.66 8.12 -16.25
N ALA A 669 21.33 8.02 -15.10
CA ALA A 669 21.04 7.02 -14.07
C ALA A 669 19.70 7.34 -13.35
N ARG A 670 18.59 6.89 -13.93
CA ARG A 670 17.22 7.13 -13.49
C ARG A 670 16.48 5.88 -13.02
N SER A 671 17.02 4.69 -13.29
CA SER A 671 16.29 3.44 -13.17
C SER A 671 16.85 2.55 -12.08
N THR A 672 15.96 1.93 -11.31
CA THR A 672 16.33 0.80 -10.43
C THR A 672 16.17 -0.49 -11.21
N PRO A 673 17.19 -1.36 -11.28
CA PRO A 673 17.09 -2.64 -11.97
C PRO A 673 16.11 -3.57 -11.25
N GLY A 674 15.36 -4.34 -12.01
CA GLY A 674 14.57 -5.44 -11.48
C GLY A 674 15.43 -6.66 -11.19
N GLU A 675 15.00 -7.50 -10.25
CA GLU A 675 15.72 -8.71 -9.88
C GLU A 675 15.85 -9.67 -11.07
N GLY A 676 17.04 -10.25 -11.24
CA GLY A 676 17.31 -11.36 -12.15
C GLY A 676 16.66 -12.66 -11.67
N PHE A 677 17.07 -13.79 -12.28
CA PHE A 677 16.59 -15.10 -11.84
C PHE A 677 16.74 -15.31 -10.33
N GLY A 678 15.66 -15.76 -9.69
CA GLY A 678 15.61 -16.03 -8.26
C GLY A 678 14.77 -17.25 -7.93
N VAL A 679 15.20 -17.97 -6.90
CA VAL A 679 14.52 -19.16 -6.35
C VAL A 679 14.21 -18.90 -4.89
N TYR A 680 12.96 -19.06 -4.51
CA TYR A 680 12.48 -18.88 -3.15
C TYR A 680 11.64 -20.08 -2.74
N ALA A 681 11.74 -20.49 -1.50
CA ALA A 681 10.97 -21.58 -0.93
C ALA A 681 10.48 -21.24 0.47
N GLY A 682 9.39 -21.80 0.86
CA GLY A 682 8.86 -21.61 2.19
C GLY A 682 8.04 -22.79 2.71
N VAL A 683 7.92 -22.81 4.03
CA VAL A 683 7.08 -23.74 4.77
C VAL A 683 6.32 -22.98 5.85
N SER A 684 5.05 -23.30 6.00
CA SER A 684 4.22 -22.83 7.10
C SER A 684 3.53 -24.01 7.77
N TYR A 685 3.45 -23.95 9.09
CA TYR A 685 2.68 -24.89 9.89
C TYR A 685 1.74 -24.14 10.82
N SER A 686 0.46 -24.51 10.79
CA SER A 686 -0.59 -23.96 11.64
C SER A 686 -1.06 -25.03 12.62
N PHE A 687 -0.79 -24.81 13.89
CA PHE A 687 -1.32 -25.65 14.97
C PHE A 687 -2.84 -25.37 15.12
N ARG A 688 -3.60 -26.41 15.41
CA ARG A 688 -5.05 -26.34 15.58
C ARG A 688 -5.48 -26.75 16.96
#